data_40b5cd7ce2103df0fff0da12e60adaff
#
_entry.id   40b5cd7ce2103df0fff0da12e60adaff
#
_cell.length_a   1.000
_cell.length_b   1.000
_cell.length_c   1.000
_cell.angle_alpha   90.00
_cell.angle_beta   90.00
_cell.angle_gamma   90.00
#
_symmetry.space_group_name_H-M   'P 1'
#
loop_
_entity.id
_entity.type
_entity.pdbx_description
1 polymer ?
#
loop_
_entity_poly.entity_id
_entity_poly.type
_entity_poly.pdbx_seq_one_letter_code
_entity_poly.pdbx_strand_id
1 'polypeptide(L)'
;MKFSLAVFLFHLAALAAEPASPELSRGITLHWLGDTAPAAPVGVSWGVPWPKGAVQANTPMRLATADGRQLDVQTWPVTYWPDGSVKWSGHAIAATTGLNGPFTLTPGSPAAPGPATGIKYSEDDDAFTIDTGALRARVRKRRSILIESLTIGDRVVAQNGMLIAIREDRSEPGAPHDVPMRSGIEHATLEQSGPVRAVVKLEGRMVEPGASVRIWLPFTVRLYFFAGSGEIKLTHSFVFDGDGNKDFLKGLGLSFQVPFKEELHNRHIRFAGDGDGVWTQPVRMLPGYRPQAGQTIGNLYAQHLAGQRVPNLADLDPRTRDAILSVPVWASAKLSQLGPNNWSLAKRTTADASWLHVTDGHRARGLAVLADVSGGLAVGVKDFWQKSPASFEVLNGASSNGELRVWLWSPDAGAMDLRRYDEIPHGLSVNYEDWKPGWGEPLGIANTHDLTLWAFDKIPSNEQLVAMAGAAAEPPMLVCTPEYYHAQQAGGRWSLPDRSTPAARWVEDQVEGLVNFYRDQVDERSWYGFWDFGDIMHNYDFGRHEWRYDVGGWAWVNTELMPDMLLWYTFLRTGRADIFRMAERMTRHTSEVDVHHVGPFAPLGSRHNVNHWGDGAKQPRISHAGLKRSYYFLTGGDGRIGDLLREQLDADLAYTYLQQFNGSHYVPNADGTPRLDDGRGGGRGPQPPNAAGVANPPDAAPPSAPPATPARGRGPGRIVAAPRPEDFTPRSTAADRKPWTHLGIEWMCYGLNWTTEWERGGDQSWRARIETDMKTMAANVDASGRFGGGSFDMLFGGPENMNELEPMYDLPDFWRAWANTCEAVGRQVGGGQMTGPRLLAYAAHAKNDAALGLLAWEKLIGPPGRIPPLAVPKKFSGPGVLRPVTDPAFLGDPVGWQLHGVGSVQWALNAIETLEFAKRWLPAWENPTSPPTPAPK
;
A
#
# COMPACT_ATOMS: atom_id res chain seq x y z
N MET A 1 -14.32 -22.30 -72.24
CA MET A 1 -14.68 -22.25 -70.79
C MET A 1 -14.15 -20.92 -70.25
N LYS A 2 -15.10 -19.98 -70.02
CA LYS A 2 -14.77 -18.63 -69.48
C LYS A 2 -14.96 -18.68 -67.98
N PHE A 3 -13.88 -18.35 -67.22
CA PHE A 3 -13.94 -18.12 -65.78
C PHE A 3 -14.14 -16.61 -65.59
N SER A 4 -15.27 -16.25 -64.95
CA SER A 4 -15.55 -14.88 -64.51
C SER A 4 -14.94 -14.70 -63.11
N LEU A 5 -14.10 -13.69 -62.99
CA LEU A 5 -13.53 -13.24 -61.74
C LEU A 5 -14.48 -12.19 -61.13
N ALA A 6 -15.14 -12.53 -60.02
CA ALA A 6 -15.96 -11.57 -59.24
C ALA A 6 -15.05 -10.85 -58.24
N VAL A 7 -14.89 -9.55 -58.45
CA VAL A 7 -14.17 -8.65 -57.49
C VAL A 7 -15.19 -8.20 -56.44
N PHE A 8 -14.97 -8.63 -55.19
CA PHE A 8 -15.66 -8.09 -54.00
C PHE A 8 -14.96 -6.80 -53.56
N LEU A 9 -15.60 -5.68 -53.80
CA LEU A 9 -15.23 -4.40 -53.21
C LEU A 9 -15.75 -4.37 -51.75
N PHE A 10 -14.82 -4.46 -50.80
CA PHE A 10 -15.10 -4.11 -49.42
C PHE A 10 -15.12 -2.59 -49.30
N HIS A 11 -16.29 -2.03 -49.02
CA HIS A 11 -16.40 -0.64 -48.54
C HIS A 11 -15.95 -0.60 -47.10
N LEU A 12 -14.74 -0.09 -46.86
CA LEU A 12 -14.37 0.43 -45.54
C LEU A 12 -15.19 1.71 -45.30
N ALA A 13 -16.27 1.60 -44.54
CA ALA A 13 -16.87 2.76 -43.93
C ALA A 13 -15.90 3.28 -42.88
N ALA A 14 -15.22 4.39 -43.15
CA ALA A 14 -14.52 5.17 -42.13
C ALA A 14 -15.59 5.67 -41.16
N LEU A 15 -15.69 5.06 -39.99
CA LEU A 15 -16.41 5.66 -38.88
C LEU A 15 -15.70 6.97 -38.57
N ALA A 16 -16.31 8.08 -38.93
CA ALA A 16 -15.91 9.40 -38.44
C ALA A 16 -16.04 9.36 -36.90
N ALA A 17 -14.93 9.53 -36.20
CA ALA A 17 -14.96 9.72 -34.78
C ALA A 17 -15.87 10.92 -34.46
N GLU A 18 -16.84 10.73 -33.57
CA GLU A 18 -17.59 11.85 -33.02
C GLU A 18 -16.60 12.90 -32.48
N PRO A 19 -16.86 14.19 -32.65
CA PRO A 19 -15.98 15.21 -32.18
C PRO A 19 -15.85 15.11 -30.65
N ALA A 20 -14.60 15.04 -30.15
CA ALA A 20 -14.30 15.05 -28.72
C ALA A 20 -15.10 16.14 -28.02
N SER A 21 -15.61 15.84 -26.81
CA SER A 21 -16.38 16.82 -26.03
C SER A 21 -15.60 18.13 -25.92
N PRO A 22 -16.28 19.28 -25.87
CA PRO A 22 -15.61 20.61 -25.83
C PRO A 22 -14.60 20.77 -24.66
N GLU A 23 -14.77 20.03 -23.59
CA GLU A 23 -13.84 20.01 -22.47
C GLU A 23 -12.50 19.34 -22.81
N LEU A 24 -12.50 18.24 -23.54
CA LEU A 24 -11.26 17.56 -23.93
C LEU A 24 -10.42 18.36 -24.92
N SER A 25 -11.04 19.20 -25.75
CA SER A 25 -10.31 20.09 -26.66
C SER A 25 -9.52 21.21 -25.94
N ARG A 26 -9.92 21.54 -24.71
CA ARG A 26 -9.21 22.51 -23.84
C ARG A 26 -8.06 21.88 -23.05
N GLY A 27 -8.02 20.55 -22.96
CA GLY A 27 -7.06 19.78 -22.18
C GLY A 27 -7.47 19.60 -20.71
N ILE A 28 -6.82 18.66 -20.05
CA ILE A 28 -7.06 18.29 -18.64
C ILE A 28 -6.06 19.03 -17.76
N THR A 29 -6.56 19.67 -16.71
CA THR A 29 -5.72 20.34 -15.72
C THR A 29 -5.15 19.33 -14.73
N LEU A 30 -3.83 19.39 -14.54
CA LEU A 30 -3.09 18.59 -13.57
C LEU A 30 -2.38 19.48 -12.56
N HIS A 31 -2.26 19.00 -11.33
CA HIS A 31 -1.55 19.65 -10.23
C HIS A 31 -0.55 18.69 -9.61
N TRP A 32 0.46 19.24 -8.93
CA TRP A 32 1.25 18.43 -8.02
C TRP A 32 0.38 17.95 -6.86
N LEU A 33 0.54 16.69 -6.46
CA LEU A 33 -0.05 16.18 -5.24
C LEU A 33 0.48 17.00 -4.05
N GLY A 34 -0.42 17.74 -3.35
CA GLY A 34 -0.04 18.70 -2.31
C GLY A 34 0.41 20.07 -2.83
N ASP A 35 0.15 20.38 -4.09
CA ASP A 35 0.37 21.70 -4.74
C ASP A 35 1.81 22.24 -4.69
N THR A 36 2.78 21.39 -4.34
CA THR A 36 4.19 21.77 -4.21
C THR A 36 5.04 21.06 -5.25
N ALA A 37 5.77 21.83 -6.05
CA ALA A 37 6.74 21.30 -7.00
C ALA A 37 7.90 20.60 -6.27
N PRO A 38 8.45 19.50 -6.84
CA PRO A 38 9.58 18.80 -6.22
C PRO A 38 10.82 19.68 -6.17
N ALA A 39 11.48 19.72 -5.01
CA ALA A 39 12.73 20.44 -4.80
C ALA A 39 13.95 19.68 -5.33
N ALA A 40 13.88 18.36 -5.45
CA ALA A 40 14.89 17.51 -6.07
C ALA A 40 14.46 17.10 -7.49
N PRO A 41 15.40 16.92 -8.43
CA PRO A 41 15.09 16.40 -9.75
C PRO A 41 14.77 14.91 -9.65
N VAL A 42 13.49 14.56 -9.81
CA VAL A 42 13.01 13.18 -9.79
C VAL A 42 12.05 12.93 -10.94
N GLY A 43 12.12 11.74 -11.54
CA GLY A 43 11.17 11.31 -12.55
C GLY A 43 9.79 11.07 -11.95
N VAL A 44 8.74 11.40 -12.70
CA VAL A 44 7.36 11.35 -12.20
C VAL A 44 6.49 10.50 -13.12
N SER A 45 5.63 9.68 -12.52
CA SER A 45 4.59 8.92 -13.23
C SER A 45 3.25 9.10 -12.55
N TRP A 46 2.17 9.10 -13.35
CA TRP A 46 0.80 9.24 -12.86
C TRP A 46 -0.21 8.66 -13.83
N GLY A 47 -1.47 8.54 -13.41
CA GLY A 47 -2.58 8.07 -14.23
C GLY A 47 -3.65 9.13 -14.47
N VAL A 48 -4.33 9.04 -15.63
CA VAL A 48 -5.42 9.93 -16.02
C VAL A 48 -6.59 9.10 -16.54
N PRO A 49 -7.82 9.27 -16.00
CA PRO A 49 -9.01 8.64 -16.53
C PRO A 49 -9.57 9.39 -17.76
N TRP A 50 -10.24 8.68 -18.64
CA TRP A 50 -10.84 9.20 -19.86
C TRP A 50 -12.29 8.76 -19.99
N PRO A 51 -13.17 9.62 -20.53
CA PRO A 51 -14.51 9.21 -20.87
C PRO A 51 -14.51 8.16 -21.99
N LYS A 52 -15.52 7.32 -21.98
CA LYS A 52 -15.70 6.27 -23.01
C LYS A 52 -15.74 6.88 -24.42
N GLY A 53 -15.00 6.27 -25.35
CA GLY A 53 -14.90 6.72 -26.74
C GLY A 53 -13.90 7.87 -26.99
N ALA A 54 -13.37 8.52 -25.96
CA ALA A 54 -12.63 9.78 -26.11
C ALA A 54 -11.17 9.62 -26.58
N VAL A 55 -10.47 8.59 -26.15
CA VAL A 55 -9.03 8.39 -26.38
C VAL A 55 -8.77 6.97 -26.87
N GLN A 56 -7.93 6.84 -27.91
CA GLN A 56 -7.46 5.55 -28.41
C GLN A 56 -6.04 5.27 -27.90
N ALA A 57 -5.62 4.00 -27.92
CA ALA A 57 -4.31 3.57 -27.39
C ALA A 57 -3.11 4.31 -28.01
N ASN A 58 -3.24 4.72 -29.27
CA ASN A 58 -2.19 5.43 -30.00
C ASN A 58 -2.42 6.95 -30.11
N THR A 59 -3.39 7.49 -29.40
CA THR A 59 -3.64 8.94 -29.37
C THR A 59 -2.43 9.66 -28.79
N PRO A 60 -1.78 10.57 -29.53
CA PRO A 60 -0.66 11.33 -29.00
C PRO A 60 -1.12 12.30 -27.91
N MET A 61 -0.27 12.54 -26.92
CA MET A 61 -0.54 13.44 -25.81
C MET A 61 0.46 14.59 -25.81
N ARG A 62 -0.01 15.75 -25.42
CA ARG A 62 0.83 16.95 -25.19
C ARG A 62 0.65 17.41 -23.76
N LEU A 63 1.76 17.62 -23.06
CA LEU A 63 1.78 18.21 -21.72
C LEU A 63 2.42 19.61 -21.80
N ALA A 64 1.74 20.61 -21.25
CA ALA A 64 2.25 21.97 -21.18
C ALA A 64 2.15 22.53 -19.76
N THR A 65 3.09 23.39 -19.39
CA THR A 65 3.05 24.22 -18.18
C THR A 65 2.09 25.39 -18.35
N ALA A 66 1.75 26.10 -17.27
CA ALA A 66 0.84 27.25 -17.31
C ALA A 66 1.32 28.40 -18.22
N ASP A 67 2.63 28.57 -18.39
CA ASP A 67 3.25 29.54 -19.30
C ASP A 67 3.32 29.04 -20.76
N GLY A 68 2.78 27.84 -21.05
CA GLY A 68 2.71 27.25 -22.39
C GLY A 68 3.96 26.49 -22.83
N ARG A 69 4.97 26.33 -21.98
CA ARG A 69 6.14 25.51 -22.26
C ARG A 69 5.74 24.04 -22.38
N GLN A 70 6.15 23.41 -23.48
CA GLN A 70 5.89 21.98 -23.71
C GLN A 70 6.89 21.11 -22.95
N LEU A 71 6.40 20.01 -22.40
CA LEU A 71 7.17 19.00 -21.70
C LEU A 71 7.10 17.68 -22.47
N ASP A 72 8.23 16.98 -22.53
CA ASP A 72 8.28 15.64 -23.07
C ASP A 72 7.51 14.69 -22.16
N VAL A 73 6.46 14.08 -22.67
CA VAL A 73 5.61 13.13 -21.95
C VAL A 73 5.57 11.78 -22.66
N GLN A 74 5.81 10.73 -21.93
CA GLN A 74 5.57 9.36 -22.40
C GLN A 74 4.21 8.91 -21.89
N THR A 75 3.41 8.27 -22.77
CA THR A 75 2.04 7.81 -22.47
C THR A 75 1.90 6.35 -22.85
N TRP A 76 1.12 5.61 -22.04
CA TRP A 76 0.73 4.21 -22.33
C TRP A 76 -0.68 3.95 -21.82
N PRO A 77 -1.46 3.04 -22.46
CA PRO A 77 -2.75 2.62 -21.92
C PRO A 77 -2.54 1.76 -20.68
N VAL A 78 -3.41 1.96 -19.69
CA VAL A 78 -3.46 1.16 -18.45
C VAL A 78 -4.66 0.22 -18.49
N THR A 79 -5.84 0.74 -18.87
CA THR A 79 -7.07 -0.03 -19.00
C THR A 79 -7.94 0.52 -20.13
N TYR A 80 -8.91 -0.31 -20.56
CA TYR A 80 -9.80 -0.01 -21.69
C TYR A 80 -11.27 -0.11 -21.28
N TRP A 81 -12.09 0.72 -21.91
CA TRP A 81 -13.53 0.58 -21.92
C TRP A 81 -13.97 -0.61 -22.83
N PRO A 82 -15.23 -1.09 -22.68
CA PRO A 82 -15.73 -2.19 -23.50
C PRO A 82 -15.74 -1.93 -25.02
N ASP A 83 -15.69 -0.68 -25.45
CA ASP A 83 -15.60 -0.27 -26.85
C ASP A 83 -14.15 -0.23 -27.39
N GLY A 84 -13.16 -0.55 -26.55
CA GLY A 84 -11.74 -0.55 -26.89
C GLY A 84 -11.06 0.80 -26.74
N SER A 85 -11.78 1.88 -26.39
CA SER A 85 -11.18 3.15 -26.04
C SER A 85 -10.45 3.06 -24.69
N VAL A 86 -9.45 3.94 -24.49
CA VAL A 86 -8.67 3.97 -23.24
C VAL A 86 -9.54 4.48 -22.09
N LYS A 87 -9.61 3.71 -21.00
CA LYS A 87 -10.29 4.10 -19.75
C LYS A 87 -9.33 4.83 -18.80
N TRP A 88 -8.12 4.32 -18.66
CA TRP A 88 -7.03 4.97 -17.94
C TRP A 88 -5.75 4.91 -18.75
N SER A 89 -5.02 6.01 -18.79
CA SER A 89 -3.66 6.07 -19.32
C SER A 89 -2.64 6.37 -18.24
N GLY A 90 -1.46 5.80 -18.38
CA GLY A 90 -0.29 6.15 -17.60
C GLY A 90 0.57 7.16 -18.34
N HIS A 91 1.22 8.03 -17.60
CA HIS A 91 2.09 9.08 -18.13
C HIS A 91 3.38 9.15 -17.33
N ALA A 92 4.46 9.61 -17.96
CA ALA A 92 5.71 9.91 -17.28
C ALA A 92 6.38 11.14 -17.89
N ILE A 93 7.05 11.92 -17.03
CA ILE A 93 7.96 13.00 -17.43
C ILE A 93 9.35 12.76 -16.84
N ALA A 94 10.35 13.31 -17.50
CA ALA A 94 11.73 13.30 -17.03
C ALA A 94 11.90 14.15 -15.76
N ALA A 95 12.97 13.85 -15.03
CA ALA A 95 13.31 14.56 -13.80
C ALA A 95 13.65 16.03 -14.06
N THR A 96 12.90 16.93 -13.44
CA THR A 96 13.18 18.37 -13.48
C THR A 96 12.80 19.02 -12.15
N THR A 97 13.49 20.10 -11.80
CA THR A 97 13.16 20.95 -10.65
C THR A 97 12.44 22.21 -11.08
N GLY A 98 11.70 22.83 -10.17
CA GLY A 98 11.10 24.15 -10.37
C GLY A 98 9.98 24.22 -11.41
N LEU A 99 9.38 23.09 -11.76
CA LEU A 99 8.17 23.04 -12.58
C LEU A 99 6.95 23.35 -11.71
N ASN A 100 6.52 24.60 -11.73
CA ASN A 100 5.28 25.00 -11.06
C ASN A 100 4.06 24.60 -11.90
N GLY A 101 3.03 24.08 -11.23
CA GLY A 101 1.71 23.84 -11.84
C GLY A 101 0.86 25.10 -11.97
N PRO A 102 -0.35 25.02 -12.50
CA PRO A 102 -0.94 23.82 -13.07
C PRO A 102 -0.36 23.43 -14.43
N PHE A 103 -0.60 22.17 -14.82
CA PHE A 103 -0.23 21.65 -16.13
C PHE A 103 -1.48 21.37 -16.95
N THR A 104 -1.35 21.35 -18.28
CA THR A 104 -2.44 20.97 -19.18
C THR A 104 -2.02 19.77 -20.03
N LEU A 105 -2.74 18.67 -19.90
CA LEU A 105 -2.60 17.46 -20.73
C LEU A 105 -3.67 17.48 -21.81
N THR A 106 -3.27 17.47 -23.09
CA THR A 106 -4.19 17.56 -24.24
C THR A 106 -4.03 16.36 -25.16
N PRO A 107 -5.10 15.55 -25.41
CA PRO A 107 -5.09 14.47 -26.37
C PRO A 107 -5.23 14.99 -27.81
N GLY A 108 -4.76 14.20 -28.79
CA GLY A 108 -4.96 14.47 -30.24
C GLY A 108 -4.03 15.51 -30.83
N SER A 109 -3.13 16.10 -30.05
CA SER A 109 -2.10 17.00 -30.58
C SER A 109 -0.84 16.23 -30.96
N PRO A 110 -0.11 16.62 -32.01
CA PRO A 110 1.19 16.01 -32.29
C PRO A 110 2.05 16.05 -31.03
N ALA A 111 2.66 14.92 -30.68
CA ALA A 111 3.65 14.88 -29.62
C ALA A 111 4.74 15.91 -29.93
N ALA A 112 5.24 16.61 -28.92
CA ALA A 112 6.49 17.35 -29.06
C ALA A 112 7.57 16.35 -29.55
N PRO A 113 8.58 16.81 -30.30
CA PRO A 113 9.73 15.95 -30.61
C PRO A 113 10.21 15.36 -29.29
N GLY A 114 10.37 14.01 -29.26
CA GLY A 114 10.83 13.36 -28.03
C GLY A 114 12.13 13.96 -27.52
N PRO A 115 12.49 13.73 -26.27
CA PRO A 115 13.65 14.39 -25.65
C PRO A 115 14.87 14.21 -26.56
N ALA A 116 15.62 15.28 -26.77
CA ALA A 116 16.84 15.26 -27.58
C ALA A 116 17.84 14.18 -27.09
N THR A 117 17.68 13.78 -25.82
CA THR A 117 18.41 12.70 -25.14
C THR A 117 17.43 11.69 -24.54
N GLY A 118 16.67 11.00 -25.39
CA GLY A 118 15.82 9.91 -24.94
C GLY A 118 16.62 8.73 -24.38
N ILE A 119 15.99 7.91 -23.52
CA ILE A 119 16.62 6.70 -22.99
C ILE A 119 17.01 5.77 -24.13
N LYS A 120 18.26 5.33 -24.10
CA LYS A 120 18.78 4.29 -24.97
C LYS A 120 18.94 3.01 -24.18
N TYR A 121 18.65 1.89 -24.81
CA TYR A 121 18.90 0.59 -24.20
C TYR A 121 19.58 -0.34 -25.17
N SER A 122 20.34 -1.27 -24.63
CA SER A 122 20.89 -2.41 -25.34
C SER A 122 20.85 -3.63 -24.43
N GLU A 123 20.88 -4.80 -25.04
CA GLU A 123 20.78 -6.07 -24.35
C GLU A 123 21.84 -7.01 -24.88
N ASP A 124 22.52 -7.71 -24.00
CA ASP A 124 23.37 -8.85 -24.30
C ASP A 124 22.91 -10.10 -23.52
N ASP A 125 23.62 -11.20 -23.61
CA ASP A 125 23.26 -12.47 -22.96
C ASP A 125 23.22 -12.35 -21.42
N ASP A 126 23.99 -11.43 -20.85
CA ASP A 126 24.20 -11.30 -19.42
C ASP A 126 23.46 -10.13 -18.78
N ALA A 127 23.15 -9.06 -19.53
CA ALA A 127 22.64 -7.83 -18.94
C ALA A 127 21.81 -6.97 -19.90
N PHE A 128 20.97 -6.11 -19.31
CA PHE A 128 20.45 -4.89 -19.93
C PHE A 128 21.39 -3.72 -19.62
N THR A 129 21.66 -2.90 -20.63
CA THR A 129 22.34 -1.61 -20.45
C THR A 129 21.35 -0.50 -20.75
N ILE A 130 21.04 0.32 -19.75
CA ILE A 130 20.14 1.46 -19.85
C ILE A 130 20.96 2.75 -19.76
N ASP A 131 20.85 3.61 -20.76
CA ASP A 131 21.54 4.91 -20.82
C ASP A 131 20.48 6.01 -20.83
N THR A 132 20.41 6.75 -19.74
CA THR A 132 19.47 7.88 -19.55
C THR A 132 19.98 9.17 -20.16
N GLY A 133 21.22 9.20 -20.63
CA GLY A 133 21.95 10.42 -21.04
C GLY A 133 22.75 11.06 -19.89
N ALA A 134 22.32 10.91 -18.65
CA ALA A 134 23.06 11.33 -17.44
C ALA A 134 23.73 10.15 -16.73
N LEU A 135 23.16 8.95 -16.83
CA LEU A 135 23.58 7.75 -16.16
C LEU A 135 23.55 6.57 -17.14
N ARG A 136 24.57 5.74 -17.11
CA ARG A 136 24.57 4.40 -17.73
C ARG A 136 24.52 3.35 -16.63
N ALA A 137 23.45 2.55 -16.60
CA ALA A 137 23.26 1.45 -15.69
C ALA A 137 23.38 0.10 -16.42
N ARG A 138 24.16 -0.83 -15.87
CA ARG A 138 24.22 -2.22 -16.34
C ARG A 138 23.50 -3.12 -15.33
N VAL A 139 22.39 -3.73 -15.75
CA VAL A 139 21.50 -4.56 -14.94
C VAL A 139 21.64 -6.00 -15.36
N ARG A 140 22.04 -6.89 -14.46
CA ARG A 140 22.26 -8.30 -14.74
C ARG A 140 20.93 -9.05 -14.90
N LYS A 141 20.96 -10.06 -15.77
CA LYS A 141 19.80 -10.95 -16.02
C LYS A 141 19.81 -12.21 -15.15
N ARG A 142 20.93 -12.54 -14.57
CA ARG A 142 21.12 -13.77 -13.78
C ARG A 142 22.25 -13.60 -12.74
N ARG A 143 22.37 -14.56 -11.82
CA ARG A 143 23.32 -14.57 -10.71
C ARG A 143 22.91 -13.63 -9.56
N SER A 144 23.88 -13.20 -8.75
CA SER A 144 23.59 -12.52 -7.48
C SER A 144 23.57 -10.99 -7.58
N ILE A 145 24.15 -10.41 -8.60
CA ILE A 145 24.26 -8.95 -8.77
C ILE A 145 23.08 -8.47 -9.58
N LEU A 146 22.27 -7.55 -9.02
CA LEU A 146 21.15 -6.88 -9.71
C LEU A 146 21.69 -5.78 -10.61
N ILE A 147 22.46 -4.85 -10.03
CA ILE A 147 23.09 -3.72 -10.71
C ILE A 147 24.60 -3.93 -10.72
N GLU A 148 25.12 -4.24 -11.90
CA GLU A 148 26.56 -4.47 -12.08
C GLU A 148 27.35 -3.19 -11.90
N SER A 149 26.91 -2.11 -12.54
CA SER A 149 27.57 -0.81 -12.46
C SER A 149 26.60 0.34 -12.75
N LEU A 150 26.86 1.46 -12.09
CA LEU A 150 26.31 2.77 -12.36
C LEU A 150 27.47 3.68 -12.80
N THR A 151 27.39 4.23 -14.00
CA THR A 151 28.47 4.99 -14.65
C THR A 151 27.98 6.37 -15.07
N ILE A 152 28.72 7.41 -14.70
CA ILE A 152 28.51 8.80 -15.16
C ILE A 152 29.72 9.22 -15.98
N GLY A 153 29.51 9.61 -17.24
CA GLY A 153 30.61 9.75 -18.18
C GLY A 153 31.37 8.44 -18.32
N ASP A 154 32.66 8.45 -18.00
CA ASP A 154 33.53 7.26 -18.01
C ASP A 154 33.81 6.69 -16.61
N ARG A 155 33.13 7.22 -15.57
CA ARG A 155 33.36 6.84 -14.19
C ARG A 155 32.28 5.91 -13.66
N VAL A 156 32.68 4.74 -13.16
CA VAL A 156 31.85 3.90 -12.30
C VAL A 156 31.76 4.56 -10.92
N VAL A 157 30.57 5.02 -10.54
CA VAL A 157 30.30 5.70 -9.27
C VAL A 157 29.70 4.77 -8.21
N ALA A 158 29.07 3.67 -8.65
CA ALA A 158 28.64 2.55 -7.79
C ALA A 158 28.62 1.25 -8.59
N GLN A 159 28.81 0.13 -7.91
CA GLN A 159 28.82 -1.21 -8.53
C GLN A 159 28.37 -2.30 -7.57
N ASN A 160 28.14 -3.50 -8.13
CA ASN A 160 27.81 -4.72 -7.37
C ASN A 160 26.59 -4.56 -6.46
N GLY A 161 25.57 -3.83 -6.94
CA GLY A 161 24.30 -3.70 -6.22
C GLY A 161 23.59 -5.06 -6.13
N MET A 162 23.28 -5.52 -4.92
CA MET A 162 22.62 -6.80 -4.66
C MET A 162 21.70 -6.75 -3.45
N LEU A 163 20.71 -7.65 -3.42
CA LEU A 163 20.00 -7.91 -2.16
C LEU A 163 20.85 -8.74 -1.23
N ILE A 164 20.77 -8.44 0.04
CA ILE A 164 21.41 -9.16 1.13
C ILE A 164 20.37 -9.52 2.18
N ALA A 165 20.48 -10.70 2.77
CA ALA A 165 19.69 -11.08 3.94
C ALA A 165 20.54 -11.87 4.94
N ILE A 166 20.08 -11.92 6.18
CA ILE A 166 20.61 -12.78 7.23
C ILE A 166 19.45 -13.62 7.73
N ARG A 167 19.52 -14.93 7.52
CA ARG A 167 18.62 -15.91 8.10
C ARG A 167 19.23 -16.42 9.39
N GLU A 168 18.54 -16.30 10.50
CA GLU A 168 18.89 -16.98 11.72
C GLU A 168 18.24 -18.37 11.71
N ASP A 169 19.07 -19.40 11.60
CA ASP A 169 18.64 -20.79 11.54
C ASP A 169 18.43 -21.37 12.93
N ARG A 170 17.22 -21.81 13.21
CA ARG A 170 16.82 -22.47 14.47
C ARG A 170 16.34 -23.92 14.24
N SER A 171 16.74 -24.53 13.13
CA SER A 171 16.32 -25.89 12.77
C SER A 171 16.89 -26.98 13.69
N GLU A 172 18.08 -26.75 14.24
CA GLU A 172 18.77 -27.74 15.08
C GLU A 172 18.70 -27.35 16.58
N PRO A 173 18.62 -28.32 17.47
CA PRO A 173 18.77 -28.07 18.92
C PRO A 173 20.16 -27.50 19.21
N GLY A 174 20.24 -26.29 19.70
CA GLY A 174 21.49 -25.61 20.00
C GLY A 174 21.37 -24.09 19.91
N ALA A 175 22.51 -23.41 19.84
CA ALA A 175 22.51 -21.99 19.65
C ALA A 175 22.13 -21.64 18.20
N PRO A 176 21.21 -20.68 17.98
CA PRO A 176 20.90 -20.19 16.65
C PRO A 176 22.17 -19.70 15.93
N HIS A 177 22.23 -19.87 14.62
CA HIS A 177 23.37 -19.39 13.83
C HIS A 177 22.91 -18.56 12.62
N ASP A 178 23.70 -17.55 12.29
CA ASP A 178 23.43 -16.62 11.21
C ASP A 178 23.92 -17.18 9.88
N VAL A 179 23.02 -17.23 8.90
CA VAL A 179 23.32 -17.65 7.53
C VAL A 179 23.17 -16.43 6.60
N PRO A 180 24.29 -15.90 6.07
CA PRO A 180 24.25 -14.80 5.11
C PRO A 180 23.71 -15.29 3.77
N MET A 181 22.81 -14.53 3.17
CA MET A 181 22.17 -14.83 1.89
C MET A 181 22.31 -13.66 0.93
N ARG A 182 22.23 -13.95 -0.36
CA ARG A 182 22.28 -12.95 -1.45
C ARG A 182 21.19 -13.21 -2.47
N SER A 183 20.83 -12.16 -3.23
CA SER A 183 19.95 -12.33 -4.39
C SER A 183 20.46 -13.40 -5.36
N GLY A 184 19.53 -14.18 -5.89
CA GLY A 184 19.75 -15.09 -7.04
C GLY A 184 18.68 -14.77 -8.08
N ILE A 185 19.07 -14.11 -9.20
CA ILE A 185 18.14 -13.73 -10.26
C ILE A 185 17.80 -14.96 -11.08
N GLU A 186 16.51 -15.22 -11.26
CA GLU A 186 15.97 -16.30 -12.08
C GLU A 186 15.43 -15.76 -13.41
N HIS A 187 14.75 -14.62 -13.38
CA HIS A 187 14.14 -13.96 -14.53
C HIS A 187 14.44 -12.47 -14.55
N ALA A 188 14.64 -11.92 -15.74
CA ALA A 188 14.82 -10.49 -15.95
C ALA A 188 14.08 -10.07 -17.23
N THR A 189 13.29 -9.00 -17.13
CA THR A 189 12.44 -8.52 -18.22
C THR A 189 12.56 -7.02 -18.35
N LEU A 190 12.69 -6.51 -19.58
CA LEU A 190 12.50 -5.09 -19.89
C LEU A 190 11.00 -4.86 -20.11
N GLU A 191 10.28 -4.45 -19.03
CA GLU A 191 8.81 -4.27 -19.07
C GLU A 191 8.39 -3.03 -19.87
N GLN A 192 9.24 -2.00 -19.89
CA GLN A 192 8.99 -0.78 -20.65
C GLN A 192 10.31 -0.19 -21.17
N SER A 193 10.29 0.28 -22.43
CA SER A 193 11.44 0.87 -23.12
C SER A 193 11.04 2.13 -23.88
N GLY A 194 10.51 3.11 -23.17
CA GLY A 194 10.11 4.37 -23.82
C GLY A 194 11.19 5.46 -23.78
N PRO A 195 10.95 6.59 -24.47
CA PRO A 195 11.97 7.64 -24.58
C PRO A 195 12.14 8.42 -23.26
N VAL A 196 11.14 8.44 -22.38
CA VAL A 196 11.17 9.20 -21.12
C VAL A 196 11.39 8.26 -19.93
N ARG A 197 10.75 7.08 -19.94
CA ARG A 197 10.85 6.08 -18.86
C ARG A 197 11.15 4.68 -19.41
N ALA A 198 12.07 3.98 -18.74
CA ALA A 198 12.31 2.54 -18.95
C ALA A 198 12.14 1.81 -17.62
N VAL A 199 11.67 0.54 -17.68
CA VAL A 199 11.44 -0.29 -16.51
C VAL A 199 12.04 -1.68 -16.72
N VAL A 200 12.91 -2.09 -15.80
CA VAL A 200 13.47 -3.45 -15.75
C VAL A 200 12.92 -4.16 -14.53
N LYS A 201 12.32 -5.33 -14.73
CA LYS A 201 11.87 -6.25 -13.68
C LYS A 201 12.86 -7.37 -13.51
N LEU A 202 13.23 -7.67 -12.27
CA LEU A 202 14.06 -8.80 -11.86
C LEU A 202 13.28 -9.65 -10.87
N GLU A 203 13.25 -10.94 -11.07
CA GLU A 203 12.60 -11.91 -10.19
C GLU A 203 13.59 -12.99 -9.81
N GLY A 204 13.50 -13.46 -8.56
CA GLY A 204 14.41 -14.49 -8.08
C GLY A 204 14.16 -14.83 -6.61
N ARG A 205 15.17 -15.46 -6.00
CA ARG A 205 15.13 -15.86 -4.59
C ARG A 205 16.44 -15.52 -3.89
N MET A 206 16.40 -15.41 -2.58
CA MET A 206 17.62 -15.32 -1.78
C MET A 206 18.30 -16.69 -1.78
N VAL A 207 19.62 -16.69 -1.96
CA VAL A 207 20.45 -17.91 -2.11
C VAL A 207 21.59 -17.88 -1.09
N GLU A 208 21.76 -18.99 -0.38
CA GLU A 208 22.93 -19.20 0.49
C GLU A 208 24.18 -19.46 -0.37
N PRO A 209 25.28 -18.72 -0.18
CA PRO A 209 26.55 -18.98 -0.85
C PRO A 209 27.18 -20.27 -0.35
N GLY A 210 27.40 -21.27 -1.20
CA GLY A 210 28.10 -22.51 -0.80
C GLY A 210 27.66 -23.76 -1.56
N ALA A 211 28.02 -24.93 -1.06
CA ALA A 211 27.78 -26.22 -1.69
C ALA A 211 26.34 -26.77 -1.45
N SER A 212 25.69 -26.43 -0.35
CA SER A 212 24.28 -26.74 -0.08
C SER A 212 23.48 -25.49 -0.37
N VAL A 213 22.86 -25.43 -1.54
CA VAL A 213 22.08 -24.25 -1.97
C VAL A 213 20.72 -24.29 -1.29
N ARG A 214 20.55 -23.56 -0.18
CA ARG A 214 19.23 -23.21 0.32
C ARG A 214 18.76 -21.98 -0.42
N ILE A 215 17.54 -22.03 -0.91
CA ILE A 215 16.82 -20.91 -1.53
C ILE A 215 15.68 -20.49 -0.62
N TRP A 216 15.46 -19.18 -0.49
CA TRP A 216 14.48 -18.62 0.44
C TRP A 216 14.06 -17.22 0.00
N LEU A 217 12.96 -16.70 0.52
CA LEU A 217 12.42 -15.36 0.23
C LEU A 217 12.40 -15.02 -1.28
N PRO A 218 11.40 -15.51 -2.01
CA PRO A 218 11.14 -15.02 -3.36
C PRO A 218 11.07 -13.50 -3.37
N PHE A 219 11.71 -12.86 -4.34
CA PHE A 219 11.69 -11.41 -4.48
C PHE A 219 11.35 -10.96 -5.90
N THR A 220 10.82 -9.75 -5.98
CA THR A 220 10.68 -8.99 -7.21
C THR A 220 11.33 -7.61 -7.00
N VAL A 221 12.22 -7.21 -7.92
CA VAL A 221 12.79 -5.87 -7.97
C VAL A 221 12.40 -5.22 -9.28
N ARG A 222 11.87 -3.99 -9.24
CA ARG A 222 11.67 -3.14 -10.40
C ARG A 222 12.57 -1.93 -10.32
N LEU A 223 13.26 -1.64 -11.41
CA LEU A 223 14.13 -0.48 -11.57
C LEU A 223 13.50 0.44 -12.62
N TYR A 224 13.21 1.68 -12.21
CA TYR A 224 12.62 2.70 -13.07
C TYR A 224 13.67 3.74 -13.39
N PHE A 225 13.93 3.95 -14.66
CA PHE A 225 14.90 4.90 -15.19
C PHE A 225 14.17 6.04 -15.91
N PHE A 226 14.67 7.26 -15.78
CA PHE A 226 14.09 8.45 -16.41
C PHE A 226 15.14 9.18 -17.24
N ALA A 227 14.71 9.72 -18.40
CA ALA A 227 15.59 10.42 -19.33
C ALA A 227 16.28 11.61 -18.67
N GLY A 228 17.57 11.80 -18.94
CA GLY A 228 18.38 12.90 -18.43
C GLY A 228 18.65 12.85 -16.92
N SER A 229 18.36 11.73 -16.24
CA SER A 229 18.47 11.61 -14.79
C SER A 229 19.55 10.63 -14.34
N GLY A 230 20.25 10.98 -13.26
CA GLY A 230 21.08 10.04 -12.46
C GLY A 230 20.29 9.28 -11.39
N GLU A 231 18.97 9.43 -11.37
CA GLU A 231 18.04 8.77 -10.46
C GLU A 231 17.61 7.40 -10.98
N ILE A 232 17.45 6.44 -10.07
CA ILE A 232 16.79 5.17 -10.30
C ILE A 232 15.79 4.95 -9.15
N LYS A 233 14.48 4.83 -9.45
CA LYS A 233 13.54 4.33 -8.45
C LYS A 233 13.61 2.81 -8.42
N LEU A 234 13.64 2.25 -7.24
CA LEU A 234 13.71 0.81 -7.00
C LEU A 234 12.56 0.40 -6.10
N THR A 235 11.72 -0.50 -6.58
CA THR A 235 10.69 -1.17 -5.77
C THR A 235 11.14 -2.59 -5.49
N HIS A 236 11.31 -2.96 -4.23
CA HIS A 236 11.67 -4.30 -3.77
C HIS A 236 10.49 -4.92 -3.04
N SER A 237 10.03 -6.07 -3.48
CA SER A 237 9.01 -6.89 -2.83
C SER A 237 9.59 -8.25 -2.50
N PHE A 238 9.21 -8.82 -1.37
CA PHE A 238 9.54 -10.21 -1.01
C PHE A 238 8.33 -10.94 -0.47
N VAL A 239 8.36 -12.26 -0.55
CA VAL A 239 7.36 -13.15 0.06
C VAL A 239 8.06 -14.03 1.08
N PHE A 240 7.48 -14.18 2.26
CA PHE A 240 7.98 -15.13 3.26
C PHE A 240 7.52 -16.55 2.89
N ASP A 241 8.46 -17.40 2.50
CA ASP A 241 8.22 -18.80 2.12
C ASP A 241 8.93 -19.82 3.03
N GLY A 242 9.32 -19.37 4.23
CA GLY A 242 9.99 -20.19 5.25
C GLY A 242 9.06 -20.85 6.24
N ASP A 243 9.63 -21.67 7.09
CA ASP A 243 8.98 -22.21 8.28
C ASP A 243 9.16 -21.20 9.44
N GLY A 244 8.07 -20.61 9.91
CA GLY A 244 8.09 -19.62 10.98
C GLY A 244 8.77 -20.06 12.27
N ASN A 245 8.89 -21.39 12.51
CA ASN A 245 9.56 -21.95 13.69
C ASN A 245 11.06 -22.16 13.51
N LYS A 246 11.56 -22.09 12.28
CA LYS A 246 12.97 -22.41 11.94
C LYS A 246 13.70 -21.28 11.24
N ASP A 247 13.00 -20.53 10.38
CA ASP A 247 13.57 -19.56 9.47
C ASP A 247 13.26 -18.13 9.97
N PHE A 248 14.16 -17.55 10.76
CA PHE A 248 13.96 -16.22 11.30
C PHE A 248 14.70 -15.18 10.47
N LEU A 249 14.02 -14.13 10.08
CA LEU A 249 14.60 -13.02 9.33
C LEU A 249 15.35 -12.09 10.29
N LYS A 250 16.68 -12.10 10.26
CA LYS A 250 17.52 -11.24 11.11
C LYS A 250 18.05 -10.00 10.39
N GLY A 251 18.13 -10.05 9.08
CA GLY A 251 18.51 -8.92 8.25
C GLY A 251 17.95 -9.03 6.85
N LEU A 252 17.45 -7.92 6.30
CA LEU A 252 16.99 -7.81 4.91
C LEU A 252 17.39 -6.44 4.38
N GLY A 253 18.05 -6.39 3.22
CA GLY A 253 18.49 -5.11 2.68
C GLY A 253 19.18 -5.18 1.34
N LEU A 254 19.87 -4.11 1.01
CA LEU A 254 20.67 -3.95 -0.20
C LEU A 254 22.09 -3.55 0.15
N SER A 255 23.06 -3.96 -0.69
CA SER A 255 24.46 -3.57 -0.59
C SER A 255 24.95 -3.04 -1.92
N PHE A 256 25.74 -1.97 -1.87
CA PHE A 256 26.43 -1.37 -3.01
C PHE A 256 27.90 -1.13 -2.68
N GLN A 257 28.78 -1.30 -3.64
CA GLN A 257 30.17 -0.86 -3.55
C GLN A 257 30.34 0.48 -4.27
N VAL A 258 31.05 1.42 -3.62
CA VAL A 258 31.38 2.73 -4.17
C VAL A 258 32.90 2.78 -4.39
N PRO A 259 33.38 2.73 -5.63
CA PRO A 259 34.81 2.85 -5.96
C PRO A 259 35.28 4.29 -5.71
N PHE A 260 36.35 4.44 -4.93
CA PHE A 260 36.96 5.74 -4.65
C PHE A 260 38.17 6.00 -5.57
N LYS A 261 38.31 7.24 -6.01
CA LYS A 261 39.47 7.75 -6.74
C LYS A 261 40.31 8.70 -5.90
N GLU A 262 39.66 9.31 -4.90
CA GLU A 262 40.22 10.40 -4.13
C GLU A 262 40.88 9.93 -2.84
N GLU A 263 41.76 10.77 -2.28
CA GLU A 263 42.36 10.55 -0.98
C GLU A 263 41.34 10.56 0.17
N LEU A 264 41.68 9.97 1.34
CA LEU A 264 40.77 9.75 2.44
C LEU A 264 40.09 11.02 2.96
N HIS A 265 40.74 12.18 2.92
CA HIS A 265 40.14 13.45 3.32
C HIS A 265 39.12 13.99 2.30
N ASN A 266 39.14 13.53 1.08
CA ASN A 266 38.18 13.85 0.02
C ASN A 266 37.05 12.80 -0.12
N ARG A 267 36.91 11.87 0.87
CA ARG A 267 35.84 10.87 0.92
C ARG A 267 34.88 11.18 2.05
N HIS A 268 33.57 11.04 1.79
CA HIS A 268 32.54 11.48 2.71
C HIS A 268 31.46 10.43 2.93
N ILE A 269 31.03 10.33 4.19
CA ILE A 269 29.84 9.60 4.63
C ILE A 269 28.84 10.65 5.10
N ARG A 270 27.59 10.57 4.66
CA ARG A 270 26.53 11.48 5.12
C ARG A 270 25.23 10.71 5.39
N PHE A 271 24.52 11.12 6.44
CA PHE A 271 23.19 10.63 6.76
C PHE A 271 22.26 11.80 7.04
N ALA A 272 21.00 11.72 6.50
CA ALA A 272 19.94 12.65 6.86
C ALA A 272 19.34 12.22 8.22
N GLY A 273 19.38 13.12 9.19
CA GLY A 273 18.77 12.98 10.50
C GLY A 273 17.37 13.59 10.56
N ASP A 274 17.03 14.18 11.71
CA ASP A 274 15.75 14.87 11.91
C ASP A 274 15.68 16.17 11.10
N GLY A 275 14.49 16.50 10.61
CA GLY A 275 14.24 17.74 9.90
C GLY A 275 15.21 17.95 8.73
N ASP A 276 15.90 19.07 8.69
CA ASP A 276 16.87 19.40 7.64
C ASP A 276 18.32 19.10 8.05
N GLY A 277 18.49 18.29 9.12
CA GLY A 277 19.80 17.90 9.63
C GLY A 277 20.51 16.88 8.73
N VAL A 278 21.73 17.16 8.33
CA VAL A 278 22.61 16.23 7.61
C VAL A 278 23.90 16.06 8.39
N TRP A 279 24.11 14.88 8.94
CA TRP A 279 25.39 14.52 9.55
C TRP A 279 26.41 14.24 8.46
N THR A 280 27.60 14.84 8.58
CA THR A 280 28.69 14.74 7.61
C THR A 280 29.96 14.28 8.29
N GLN A 281 30.57 13.20 7.78
CA GLN A 281 31.83 12.66 8.25
C GLN A 281 32.77 12.42 7.07
N PRO A 282 33.77 13.27 6.86
CA PRO A 282 34.90 12.91 6.01
C PRO A 282 35.62 11.70 6.60
N VAL A 283 36.07 10.77 5.76
CA VAL A 283 36.76 9.55 6.20
C VAL A 283 38.05 9.91 6.97
N ARG A 284 38.71 10.98 6.55
CA ARG A 284 39.78 11.64 7.33
C ARG A 284 39.48 13.13 7.44
N MET A 285 39.37 13.62 8.65
CA MET A 285 39.12 15.03 8.92
C MET A 285 40.36 15.90 8.66
N LEU A 286 40.14 17.15 8.27
CA LEU A 286 41.17 18.17 8.37
C LEU A 286 41.30 18.67 9.83
N PRO A 287 42.49 18.75 10.38
CA PRO A 287 42.68 19.34 11.71
C PRO A 287 42.52 20.86 11.65
N GLY A 288 41.88 21.41 12.66
CA GLY A 288 41.85 22.87 12.85
C GLY A 288 40.63 23.60 12.22
N TYR A 289 39.71 23.91 13.10
CA TYR A 289 38.53 24.76 12.81
C TYR A 289 38.77 26.25 13.17
N ARG A 290 39.89 26.58 13.83
CA ARG A 290 40.24 27.98 14.14
C ARG A 290 41.32 28.46 13.19
N PRO A 291 40.98 29.44 12.29
CA PRO A 291 42.00 30.05 11.46
C PRO A 291 43.07 30.71 12.34
N GLN A 292 44.31 30.29 12.21
CA GLN A 292 45.43 31.04 12.77
C GLN A 292 46.07 31.86 11.65
N ALA A 293 46.49 33.08 11.98
CA ALA A 293 47.12 33.96 10.97
C ALA A 293 48.30 33.23 10.30
N GLY A 294 48.27 33.18 8.96
CA GLY A 294 49.28 32.47 8.16
C GLY A 294 49.03 31.00 7.88
N GLN A 295 47.89 30.42 8.30
CA GLN A 295 47.50 29.02 7.99
C GLN A 295 46.39 28.95 6.94
N THR A 296 46.61 28.15 5.91
CA THR A 296 45.68 27.93 4.78
C THR A 296 44.50 27.03 5.18
N ILE A 297 44.67 26.24 6.27
CA ILE A 297 43.70 25.20 6.72
C ILE A 297 42.31 25.76 7.01
N GLY A 298 42.18 26.99 7.55
CA GLY A 298 40.88 27.53 7.95
C GLY A 298 39.89 27.67 6.82
N ASN A 299 40.35 28.08 5.64
CA ASN A 299 39.51 28.20 4.43
C ASN A 299 39.19 26.81 3.83
N LEU A 300 40.14 25.88 3.90
CA LEU A 300 39.96 24.50 3.43
C LEU A 300 38.97 23.72 4.28
N TYR A 301 38.82 24.01 5.57
CA TYR A 301 37.91 23.28 6.45
C TYR A 301 36.45 23.43 6.06
N ALA A 302 36.02 24.66 5.72
CA ALA A 302 34.64 24.89 5.25
C ALA A 302 34.36 24.17 3.92
N GLN A 303 35.30 24.24 2.98
CA GLN A 303 35.21 23.52 1.71
C GLN A 303 35.16 21.99 1.92
N HIS A 304 35.97 21.49 2.82
CA HIS A 304 36.04 20.08 3.19
C HIS A 304 34.68 19.58 3.73
N LEU A 305 34.09 20.29 4.70
CA LEU A 305 32.78 19.91 5.25
C LEU A 305 31.66 20.03 4.21
N ALA A 306 31.77 21.00 3.28
CA ALA A 306 30.84 21.13 2.16
C ALA A 306 30.97 20.00 1.13
N GLY A 307 31.99 19.13 1.21
CA GLY A 307 32.25 18.08 0.24
C GLY A 307 32.88 18.59 -1.04
N GLN A 308 33.50 19.76 -0.99
CA GLN A 308 34.29 20.32 -2.09
C GLN A 308 35.70 19.74 -2.04
N ARG A 309 36.33 19.71 -3.22
CA ARG A 309 37.71 19.20 -3.35
C ARG A 309 38.70 20.01 -2.55
N VAL A 310 39.47 19.36 -1.73
CA VAL A 310 40.62 19.86 -1.00
C VAL A 310 41.88 19.34 -1.69
N PRO A 311 43.00 20.11 -1.73
CA PRO A 311 44.25 19.68 -2.37
C PRO A 311 44.73 18.30 -1.85
N ASN A 312 45.37 17.54 -2.72
CA ASN A 312 46.02 16.27 -2.33
C ASN A 312 47.15 16.51 -1.32
N LEU A 313 47.44 15.51 -0.49
CA LEU A 313 48.47 15.62 0.52
C LEU A 313 49.84 16.04 -0.03
N ALA A 314 50.13 15.60 -1.28
CA ALA A 314 51.37 15.97 -1.96
C ALA A 314 51.48 17.45 -2.32
N ASP A 315 50.34 18.14 -2.48
CA ASP A 315 50.23 19.54 -2.84
C ASP A 315 50.21 20.50 -1.64
N LEU A 316 50.19 19.92 -0.41
CA LEU A 316 50.19 20.68 0.84
C LEU A 316 51.59 20.83 1.44
N ASP A 317 51.80 21.90 2.20
CA ASP A 317 53.02 22.05 2.95
C ASP A 317 53.21 20.90 3.96
N PRO A 318 54.45 20.52 4.29
CA PRO A 318 54.74 19.35 5.13
C PRO A 318 54.05 19.39 6.49
N ARG A 319 53.95 20.54 7.13
CA ARG A 319 53.30 20.70 8.45
C ARG A 319 51.80 20.43 8.40
N THR A 320 51.12 20.95 7.40
CA THR A 320 49.71 20.72 7.13
C THR A 320 49.44 19.27 6.78
N ARG A 321 50.26 18.69 5.92
CA ARG A 321 50.20 17.26 5.56
C ARG A 321 50.32 16.35 6.78
N ASP A 322 51.34 16.57 7.58
CA ASP A 322 51.62 15.74 8.76
C ASP A 322 50.52 15.89 9.83
N ALA A 323 49.95 17.10 9.97
CA ALA A 323 48.81 17.32 10.84
C ALA A 323 47.57 16.54 10.35
N ILE A 324 47.26 16.49 9.02
CA ILE A 324 46.18 15.67 8.47
C ILE A 324 46.42 14.18 8.69
N LEU A 325 47.67 13.74 8.51
CA LEU A 325 48.03 12.33 8.71
C LEU A 325 47.93 11.87 10.18
N SER A 326 48.02 12.81 11.14
CA SER A 326 47.95 12.52 12.59
C SER A 326 46.51 12.29 13.09
N VAL A 327 45.45 12.69 12.34
CA VAL A 327 44.06 12.49 12.79
C VAL A 327 43.55 11.08 12.44
N PRO A 328 42.62 10.55 13.24
CA PRO A 328 42.06 9.24 13.00
C PRO A 328 41.34 9.12 11.64
N VAL A 329 41.34 7.91 11.08
CA VAL A 329 40.53 7.54 9.92
C VAL A 329 39.22 6.92 10.40
N TRP A 330 38.09 7.44 9.92
CA TRP A 330 36.76 6.91 10.23
C TRP A 330 36.29 6.05 9.07
N ALA A 331 36.58 4.76 9.15
CA ALA A 331 36.33 3.85 8.03
C ALA A 331 34.88 3.34 7.96
N SER A 332 34.14 3.42 9.06
CA SER A 332 32.76 2.93 9.10
C SER A 332 31.88 3.85 9.94
N ALA A 333 30.61 3.94 9.54
CA ALA A 333 29.54 4.63 10.29
C ALA A 333 28.21 3.93 10.07
N LYS A 334 27.31 4.01 11.05
CA LYS A 334 25.95 3.50 10.92
C LYS A 334 24.95 4.43 11.58
N LEU A 335 23.75 4.53 10.99
CA LEU A 335 22.56 5.14 11.54
C LEU A 335 21.49 4.06 11.68
N SER A 336 21.04 3.78 12.90
CA SER A 336 20.08 2.73 13.22
C SER A 336 18.79 3.35 13.78
N GLN A 337 17.68 3.24 13.05
CA GLN A 337 16.33 3.61 13.46
C GLN A 337 15.63 2.34 13.95
N LEU A 338 15.77 1.99 15.23
CA LEU A 338 15.27 0.72 15.78
C LEU A 338 13.81 0.80 16.26
N GLY A 339 13.28 1.97 16.40
CA GLY A 339 11.88 2.25 16.68
C GLY A 339 11.42 3.52 15.99
N PRO A 340 10.12 3.80 15.91
CA PRO A 340 9.61 4.92 15.12
C PRO A 340 10.04 6.31 15.60
N ASN A 341 10.46 6.43 16.86
CA ASN A 341 10.79 7.72 17.47
C ASN A 341 12.20 7.77 18.05
N ASN A 342 13.09 6.87 17.63
CA ASN A 342 14.48 6.92 18.07
C ASN A 342 15.45 6.34 17.04
N TRP A 343 16.45 7.10 16.68
CA TRP A 343 17.61 6.63 15.96
C TRP A 343 18.90 6.94 16.70
N SER A 344 19.92 6.16 16.46
CA SER A 344 21.27 6.40 16.96
C SER A 344 22.28 6.35 15.83
N LEU A 345 23.37 7.10 15.97
CA LEU A 345 24.49 7.15 15.05
C LEU A 345 25.77 6.75 15.75
N ALA A 346 26.50 5.83 15.14
CA ALA A 346 27.79 5.37 15.63
C ALA A 346 28.83 5.32 14.50
N LYS A 347 30.10 5.43 14.86
CA LYS A 347 31.23 5.31 13.94
C LYS A 347 32.40 4.53 14.54
N ARG A 348 33.29 4.01 13.71
CA ARG A 348 34.51 3.33 14.14
C ARG A 348 35.65 3.50 13.15
N THR A 349 36.88 3.32 13.62
CA THR A 349 38.10 3.52 12.82
C THR A 349 38.43 2.30 11.94
N THR A 350 38.32 1.10 12.47
CA THR A 350 38.57 -0.17 11.75
C THR A 350 37.46 -1.17 12.02
N ALA A 351 37.42 -2.26 11.29
CA ALA A 351 36.42 -3.31 11.47
C ALA A 351 36.47 -3.96 12.85
N ASP A 352 37.67 -4.02 13.46
CA ASP A 352 37.89 -4.62 14.79
C ASP A 352 37.72 -3.63 15.95
N ALA A 353 37.60 -2.33 15.65
CA ALA A 353 37.37 -1.31 16.66
C ALA A 353 35.91 -1.30 17.15
N SER A 354 35.74 -0.94 18.43
CA SER A 354 34.43 -0.71 19.02
C SER A 354 33.68 0.43 18.31
N TRP A 355 32.35 0.31 18.23
CA TRP A 355 31.51 1.41 17.80
C TRP A 355 31.50 2.51 18.85
N LEU A 356 31.73 3.73 18.42
CA LEU A 356 31.64 4.94 19.25
C LEU A 356 30.33 5.63 18.93
N HIS A 357 29.52 5.90 19.93
CA HIS A 357 28.31 6.70 19.79
C HIS A 357 28.65 8.14 19.39
N VAL A 358 27.91 8.70 18.49
CA VAL A 358 28.07 10.06 17.97
C VAL A 358 26.93 10.96 18.44
N THR A 359 25.72 10.58 18.13
CA THR A 359 24.50 11.32 18.43
C THR A 359 23.27 10.43 18.23
N ASP A 360 22.14 10.92 18.65
CA ASP A 360 20.81 10.29 18.47
C ASP A 360 19.78 11.35 18.08
N GLY A 361 18.57 10.90 17.78
CA GLY A 361 17.45 11.74 17.44
C GLY A 361 16.15 10.95 17.34
N HIS A 362 15.13 11.58 16.75
CA HIS A 362 13.78 11.04 16.71
C HIS A 362 13.48 10.24 15.44
N ARG A 363 13.32 10.92 14.29
CA ARG A 363 12.80 10.37 13.02
C ARG A 363 13.72 10.74 11.88
N ALA A 364 14.68 9.87 11.59
CA ALA A 364 15.62 10.09 10.51
C ALA A 364 14.91 10.07 9.15
N ARG A 365 15.31 10.97 8.24
CA ARG A 365 14.68 11.13 6.92
C ARG A 365 14.98 10.02 5.91
N GLY A 366 15.76 9.01 6.31
CA GLY A 366 15.97 7.83 5.49
C GLY A 366 16.84 8.06 4.25
N LEU A 367 17.91 8.86 4.34
CA LEU A 367 18.88 9.05 3.26
C LEU A 367 20.31 8.79 3.77
N ALA A 368 21.07 8.02 2.99
CA ALA A 368 22.49 7.79 3.20
C ALA A 368 23.31 8.09 1.95
N VAL A 369 24.53 8.58 2.13
CA VAL A 369 25.48 8.92 1.05
C VAL A 369 26.84 8.31 1.34
N LEU A 370 27.41 7.69 0.34
CA LEU A 370 28.81 7.30 0.31
C LEU A 370 29.46 7.79 -0.99
N ALA A 371 30.47 8.64 -0.89
CA ALA A 371 31.06 9.28 -2.04
C ALA A 371 32.51 9.72 -1.79
N ASP A 372 33.25 10.01 -2.83
CA ASP A 372 34.33 10.97 -2.81
C ASP A 372 33.94 12.24 -3.59
N VAL A 373 34.76 13.29 -3.53
CA VAL A 373 34.47 14.60 -4.16
C VAL A 373 34.35 14.55 -5.71
N SER A 374 34.65 13.41 -6.33
CA SER A 374 34.48 13.18 -7.77
C SER A 374 33.31 12.25 -8.08
N GLY A 375 32.49 11.85 -7.10
CA GLY A 375 31.23 11.15 -7.31
C GLY A 375 30.95 10.02 -6.33
N GLY A 376 29.74 9.48 -6.38
CA GLY A 376 29.27 8.41 -5.52
C GLY A 376 27.80 8.10 -5.65
N LEU A 377 27.24 7.55 -4.57
CA LEU A 377 25.87 7.07 -4.50
C LEU A 377 25.17 7.65 -3.25
N ALA A 378 23.93 8.13 -3.44
CA ALA A 378 22.99 8.34 -2.35
C ALA A 378 21.83 7.33 -2.50
N VAL A 379 21.31 6.85 -1.36
CA VAL A 379 20.15 5.98 -1.29
C VAL A 379 19.16 6.53 -0.29
N GLY A 380 17.95 6.82 -0.79
CA GLY A 380 16.80 7.20 0.02
C GLY A 380 15.82 6.03 0.16
N VAL A 381 15.25 5.86 1.35
CA VAL A 381 14.25 4.83 1.66
C VAL A 381 12.94 5.52 2.04
N LYS A 382 11.87 5.19 1.32
CA LYS A 382 10.52 5.65 1.67
C LYS A 382 10.06 4.99 2.96
N ASP A 383 9.36 5.75 3.80
CA ASP A 383 8.81 5.29 5.08
C ASP A 383 9.88 4.66 6.02
N PHE A 384 11.12 5.20 6.01
CA PHE A 384 12.28 4.64 6.70
C PHE A 384 12.06 4.45 8.21
N TRP A 385 11.61 5.50 8.91
CA TRP A 385 11.34 5.45 10.34
C TRP A 385 9.99 4.81 10.66
N GLN A 386 9.01 4.94 9.76
CA GLN A 386 7.68 4.35 9.93
C GLN A 386 7.72 2.82 9.88
N LYS A 387 8.54 2.27 9.00
CA LYS A 387 8.78 0.82 8.86
C LYS A 387 9.99 0.34 9.65
N SER A 388 10.32 1.02 10.75
CA SER A 388 11.39 0.55 11.66
C SER A 388 11.13 -0.90 12.11
N PRO A 389 12.21 -1.66 12.42
CA PRO A 389 13.61 -1.27 12.53
C PRO A 389 14.34 -1.28 11.18
N ALA A 390 14.97 -0.15 10.84
CA ALA A 390 15.75 0.02 9.62
C ALA A 390 17.10 0.66 9.93
N SER A 391 18.10 0.51 9.05
CA SER A 391 19.39 1.16 9.26
C SER A 391 20.18 1.37 7.98
N PHE A 392 21.11 2.32 8.03
CA PHE A 392 22.17 2.50 7.05
C PHE A 392 23.51 2.14 7.67
N GLU A 393 24.34 1.44 6.94
CA GLU A 393 25.68 1.08 7.38
C GLU A 393 26.69 1.36 6.25
N VAL A 394 27.71 2.12 6.56
CA VAL A 394 28.86 2.32 5.68
C VAL A 394 30.05 1.59 6.25
N LEU A 395 30.68 0.77 5.44
CA LEU A 395 31.86 -0.02 5.77
C LEU A 395 32.99 0.30 4.78
N ASN A 396 34.21 0.04 5.22
CA ASN A 396 35.40 0.07 4.37
C ASN A 396 35.66 1.43 3.67
N GLY A 397 35.24 2.56 4.25
CA GLY A 397 35.45 3.90 3.67
C GLY A 397 36.93 4.25 3.43
N ALA A 398 37.83 3.58 4.14
CA ALA A 398 39.27 3.75 3.97
C ALA A 398 39.90 2.89 2.84
N SER A 399 39.21 1.90 2.33
CA SER A 399 39.69 1.03 1.26
C SER A 399 39.48 1.64 -0.13
N SER A 400 39.89 0.96 -1.20
CA SER A 400 39.64 1.42 -2.58
C SER A 400 38.15 1.40 -2.96
N ASN A 401 37.36 0.54 -2.30
CA ASN A 401 35.92 0.43 -2.47
C ASN A 401 35.27 0.50 -1.10
N GLY A 402 34.45 1.53 -0.86
CA GLY A 402 33.56 1.56 0.29
C GLY A 402 32.31 0.73 0.02
N GLU A 403 31.64 0.30 1.07
CA GLU A 403 30.37 -0.44 0.99
C GLU A 403 29.28 0.34 1.70
N LEU A 404 28.15 0.58 0.99
CA LEU A 404 26.93 1.14 1.55
C LEU A 404 25.89 0.02 1.64
N ARG A 405 25.46 -0.30 2.87
CA ARG A 405 24.34 -1.20 3.16
C ARG A 405 23.13 -0.41 3.59
N VAL A 406 22.01 -0.80 3.05
CA VAL A 406 20.68 -0.27 3.39
C VAL A 406 19.86 -1.43 3.93
N TRP A 407 19.65 -1.45 5.23
CA TRP A 407 18.89 -2.49 5.90
C TRP A 407 17.43 -2.06 6.01
N LEU A 408 16.54 -2.79 5.36
CA LEU A 408 15.08 -2.64 5.43
C LEU A 408 14.53 -3.29 6.72
N TRP A 409 15.16 -4.38 7.15
CA TRP A 409 15.12 -4.90 8.51
C TRP A 409 16.54 -4.91 9.06
N SER A 410 16.77 -4.15 10.12
CA SER A 410 18.12 -3.99 10.70
C SER A 410 18.53 -5.20 11.53
N PRO A 411 19.73 -5.77 11.31
CA PRO A 411 20.26 -6.82 12.18
C PRO A 411 20.44 -6.37 13.63
N ASP A 412 20.57 -5.06 13.88
CA ASP A 412 20.70 -4.49 15.23
C ASP A 412 19.41 -4.70 16.07
N ALA A 413 18.26 -4.97 15.45
CA ALA A 413 17.00 -5.27 16.13
C ALA A 413 16.85 -6.75 16.55
N GLY A 414 17.75 -7.62 16.09
CA GLY A 414 17.62 -9.06 16.28
C GLY A 414 16.72 -9.74 15.22
N ALA A 415 16.48 -11.02 15.43
CA ALA A 415 15.69 -11.83 14.52
C ALA A 415 14.20 -11.54 14.67
N MET A 416 13.51 -11.37 13.53
CA MET A 416 12.06 -11.17 13.42
C MET A 416 11.33 -12.46 13.80
N ASP A 417 10.43 -12.39 14.75
CA ASP A 417 9.59 -13.53 15.17
C ASP A 417 8.20 -13.40 14.53
N LEU A 418 7.90 -14.28 13.58
CA LEU A 418 6.63 -14.32 12.86
C LEU A 418 5.67 -15.37 13.40
N ARG A 419 6.03 -16.07 14.48
CA ARG A 419 5.20 -17.12 15.04
C ARG A 419 3.92 -16.55 15.63
N ARG A 420 2.88 -17.38 15.59
CA ARG A 420 1.66 -17.07 16.33
C ARG A 420 1.96 -17.09 17.84
N TYR A 421 1.42 -16.13 18.57
CA TYR A 421 1.56 -16.01 20.04
C TYR A 421 0.73 -17.03 20.80
N ASP A 422 -0.17 -17.72 20.15
CA ASP A 422 -1.21 -18.58 20.66
C ASP A 422 -1.18 -19.92 19.91
N GLU A 423 -1.02 -21.03 20.64
CA GLU A 423 -0.86 -22.39 20.06
C GLU A 423 -1.98 -23.36 20.47
N ILE A 424 -2.96 -22.90 21.25
CA ILE A 424 -4.05 -23.72 21.73
C ILE A 424 -5.40 -23.03 21.52
N PRO A 425 -6.48 -23.78 21.26
CA PRO A 425 -7.81 -23.21 21.21
C PRO A 425 -8.26 -22.78 22.61
N HIS A 426 -8.81 -21.59 22.73
CA HIS A 426 -9.34 -21.07 23.99
C HIS A 426 -10.84 -21.33 24.14
N GLY A 427 -11.56 -21.51 23.03
CA GLY A 427 -12.99 -21.76 23.02
C GLY A 427 -13.84 -20.62 23.55
N LEU A 428 -13.30 -19.39 23.49
CA LEU A 428 -13.97 -18.19 23.98
C LEU A 428 -14.90 -17.62 22.90
N SER A 429 -16.16 -17.41 23.25
CA SER A 429 -17.17 -16.86 22.33
C SER A 429 -16.87 -15.42 21.88
N VAL A 430 -16.03 -14.69 22.61
CA VAL A 430 -15.61 -13.33 22.29
C VAL A 430 -14.44 -13.29 21.33
N ASN A 431 -13.77 -14.42 21.12
CA ASN A 431 -12.66 -14.59 20.18
C ASN A 431 -13.01 -15.68 19.18
N TYR A 432 -13.95 -15.40 18.28
CA TYR A 432 -14.39 -16.34 17.26
C TYR A 432 -13.31 -16.66 16.20
N GLU A 433 -12.19 -15.96 16.25
CA GLU A 433 -10.99 -16.17 15.45
C GLU A 433 -9.94 -16.93 16.22
N ASP A 434 -10.38 -17.81 17.08
CA ASP A 434 -9.55 -18.69 17.90
C ASP A 434 -8.59 -19.53 17.05
N TRP A 435 -7.53 -19.97 17.72
CA TRP A 435 -6.49 -20.78 17.10
C TRP A 435 -7.03 -21.98 16.30
N LYS A 436 -6.49 -22.18 15.10
CA LYS A 436 -6.67 -23.37 14.27
C LYS A 436 -5.31 -23.90 13.82
N PRO A 437 -5.07 -25.24 13.86
CA PRO A 437 -3.81 -25.83 13.42
C PRO A 437 -3.45 -25.40 11.99
N GLY A 438 -2.25 -24.81 11.78
CA GLY A 438 -1.74 -24.46 10.47
C GLY A 438 -2.38 -23.24 9.80
N TRP A 439 -3.33 -22.53 10.43
CA TRP A 439 -3.99 -21.36 9.83
C TRP A 439 -3.33 -20.03 10.17
N GLY A 440 -2.63 -19.93 11.29
CA GLY A 440 -1.92 -18.72 11.72
C GLY A 440 -0.47 -18.62 11.23
N GLU A 441 -0.07 -19.46 10.29
CA GLU A 441 1.30 -19.51 9.79
C GLU A 441 1.62 -18.31 8.88
N PRO A 442 2.85 -17.74 8.95
CA PRO A 442 3.25 -16.60 8.14
C PRO A 442 3.59 -16.96 6.69
N LEU A 443 3.48 -18.23 6.29
CA LEU A 443 3.78 -18.66 4.94
C LEU A 443 2.95 -17.90 3.90
N GLY A 444 3.61 -17.17 3.03
CA GLY A 444 3.00 -16.46 1.94
C GLY A 444 2.77 -14.96 2.17
N ILE A 445 2.99 -14.42 3.37
CA ILE A 445 2.90 -12.97 3.57
C ILE A 445 4.00 -12.23 2.82
N ALA A 446 3.75 -10.98 2.43
CA ALA A 446 4.69 -10.18 1.65
C ALA A 446 4.85 -8.77 2.20
N ASN A 447 5.92 -8.09 1.81
CA ASN A 447 6.09 -6.66 2.05
C ASN A 447 6.88 -6.02 0.91
N THR A 448 6.57 -4.76 0.62
CA THR A 448 7.23 -3.98 -0.43
C THR A 448 7.88 -2.72 0.14
N HIS A 449 9.07 -2.40 -0.35
CA HIS A 449 9.84 -1.22 -0.01
C HIS A 449 10.19 -0.44 -1.27
N ASP A 450 10.00 0.86 -1.23
CA ASP A 450 10.38 1.78 -2.30
C ASP A 450 11.64 2.56 -1.90
N LEU A 451 12.63 2.55 -2.78
CA LEU A 451 13.90 3.22 -2.60
C LEU A 451 14.17 4.12 -3.82
N THR A 452 14.99 5.13 -3.60
CA THR A 452 15.52 5.96 -4.69
C THR A 452 17.04 6.01 -4.60
N LEU A 453 17.70 5.64 -5.68
CA LEU A 453 19.14 5.70 -5.85
C LEU A 453 19.49 6.95 -6.67
N TRP A 454 20.49 7.72 -6.25
CA TRP A 454 21.04 8.81 -7.03
C TRP A 454 22.53 8.61 -7.22
N ALA A 455 22.93 8.43 -8.47
CA ALA A 455 24.32 8.45 -8.88
C ALA A 455 24.72 9.88 -9.27
N PHE A 456 25.89 10.34 -8.85
CA PHE A 456 26.37 11.70 -9.10
C PHE A 456 27.90 11.74 -9.28
N ASP A 457 28.38 12.77 -9.96
CA ASP A 457 29.80 13.04 -10.24
C ASP A 457 30.45 14.04 -9.27
N LYS A 458 29.67 14.59 -8.36
CA LYS A 458 30.10 15.48 -7.27
C LYS A 458 29.14 15.35 -6.09
N ILE A 459 29.64 15.53 -4.87
CA ILE A 459 28.82 15.45 -3.68
C ILE A 459 27.74 16.55 -3.71
N PRO A 460 26.45 16.20 -3.59
CA PRO A 460 25.39 17.18 -3.47
C PRO A 460 25.53 18.04 -2.20
N SER A 461 25.07 19.29 -2.25
CA SER A 461 25.03 20.14 -1.05
C SER A 461 24.05 19.59 -0.01
N ASN A 462 24.14 20.04 1.24
CA ASN A 462 23.22 19.60 2.29
C ASN A 462 21.76 19.92 1.94
N GLU A 463 21.48 21.08 1.35
CA GLU A 463 20.15 21.48 0.89
C GLU A 463 19.64 20.53 -0.20
N GLN A 464 20.50 20.12 -1.13
CA GLN A 464 20.14 19.13 -2.15
C GLN A 464 19.89 17.76 -1.53
N LEU A 465 20.67 17.33 -0.54
CA LEU A 465 20.46 16.06 0.17
C LEU A 465 19.16 16.06 0.96
N VAL A 466 18.80 17.19 1.60
CA VAL A 466 17.50 17.35 2.28
C VAL A 466 16.35 17.26 1.27
N ALA A 467 16.48 17.89 0.11
CA ALA A 467 15.48 17.80 -0.96
C ALA A 467 15.35 16.36 -1.50
N MET A 468 16.46 15.65 -1.68
CA MET A 468 16.48 14.24 -2.10
C MET A 468 15.81 13.33 -1.06
N ALA A 469 16.11 13.53 0.24
CA ALA A 469 15.45 12.82 1.33
C ALA A 469 13.93 13.06 1.36
N GLY A 470 13.50 14.30 1.15
CA GLY A 470 12.09 14.65 1.02
C GLY A 470 11.41 13.96 -0.15
N ALA A 471 12.06 13.97 -1.33
CA ALA A 471 11.53 13.32 -2.53
C ALA A 471 11.48 11.78 -2.43
N ALA A 472 12.38 11.16 -1.65
CA ALA A 472 12.33 9.74 -1.35
C ALA A 472 11.19 9.40 -0.38
N ALA A 473 11.02 10.20 0.67
CA ALA A 473 9.98 10.00 1.68
C ALA A 473 8.57 10.23 1.11
N GLU A 474 8.41 11.26 0.29
CA GLU A 474 7.14 11.64 -0.35
C GLU A 474 7.34 11.85 -1.85
N PRO A 475 7.39 10.78 -2.65
CA PRO A 475 7.58 10.88 -4.09
C PRO A 475 6.54 11.81 -4.75
N PRO A 476 6.95 12.78 -5.57
CA PRO A 476 6.02 13.68 -6.24
C PRO A 476 5.20 12.94 -7.30
N MET A 477 3.95 13.38 -7.48
CA MET A 477 3.03 12.84 -8.48
C MET A 477 2.14 13.97 -9.00
N LEU A 478 1.72 13.89 -10.27
CA LEU A 478 0.68 14.74 -10.82
C LEU A 478 -0.70 14.07 -10.64
N VAL A 479 -1.71 14.88 -10.36
CA VAL A 479 -3.09 14.43 -10.16
C VAL A 479 -4.07 15.35 -10.89
N CYS A 480 -5.23 14.82 -11.30
CA CYS A 480 -6.33 15.62 -11.80
C CYS A 480 -7.07 16.31 -10.65
N THR A 481 -7.94 17.28 -10.99
CA THR A 481 -8.81 17.88 -9.99
C THR A 481 -9.90 16.90 -9.54
N PRO A 482 -10.46 17.06 -8.32
CA PRO A 482 -11.59 16.24 -7.86
C PRO A 482 -12.80 16.27 -8.79
N GLU A 483 -13.11 17.43 -9.36
CA GLU A 483 -14.23 17.60 -10.30
C GLU A 483 -14.02 16.78 -11.57
N TYR A 484 -12.78 16.73 -12.07
CA TYR A 484 -12.44 15.92 -13.24
C TYR A 484 -12.58 14.43 -12.92
N TYR A 485 -12.01 13.95 -11.80
CA TYR A 485 -12.17 12.54 -11.40
C TYR A 485 -13.63 12.15 -11.25
N HIS A 486 -14.45 12.99 -10.62
CA HIS A 486 -15.88 12.75 -10.42
C HIS A 486 -16.63 12.68 -11.78
N ALA A 487 -16.36 13.61 -12.69
CA ALA A 487 -17.01 13.63 -14.01
C ALA A 487 -16.73 12.38 -14.85
N GLN A 488 -15.57 11.74 -14.66
CA GLN A 488 -15.19 10.55 -15.42
C GLN A 488 -15.80 9.26 -14.86
N GLN A 489 -16.09 9.19 -13.57
CA GLN A 489 -16.63 8.00 -12.87
C GLN A 489 -15.87 6.70 -13.21
N ALA A 490 -14.60 6.81 -13.50
CA ALA A 490 -13.77 5.71 -14.00
C ALA A 490 -13.19 4.80 -12.91
N GLY A 491 -13.54 5.03 -11.64
CA GLY A 491 -13.08 4.28 -10.46
C GLY A 491 -14.15 4.23 -9.37
N GLY A 492 -15.43 4.06 -9.72
CA GLY A 492 -16.54 3.97 -8.76
C GLY A 492 -17.49 5.17 -8.77
N ARG A 493 -18.37 5.23 -7.79
CA ARG A 493 -19.41 6.25 -7.63
C ARG A 493 -19.32 6.88 -6.23
N TRP A 494 -18.95 8.14 -6.20
CA TRP A 494 -18.77 8.92 -4.95
C TRP A 494 -19.07 10.39 -5.21
N SER A 495 -19.59 11.10 -4.20
CA SER A 495 -19.96 12.51 -4.31
C SER A 495 -18.77 13.45 -4.15
N LEU A 496 -18.79 14.59 -4.83
CA LEU A 496 -17.97 15.74 -4.42
C LEU A 496 -18.43 16.28 -3.05
N PRO A 497 -17.54 16.95 -2.30
CA PRO A 497 -17.93 17.62 -1.05
C PRO A 497 -19.06 18.64 -1.29
N ASP A 498 -20.11 18.56 -0.48
CA ASP A 498 -21.23 19.50 -0.55
C ASP A 498 -21.48 20.15 0.80
N ARG A 499 -21.31 21.48 0.87
CA ARG A 499 -21.56 22.31 2.05
C ARG A 499 -22.63 23.37 1.82
N SER A 500 -23.45 23.18 0.78
CA SER A 500 -24.45 24.16 0.33
C SER A 500 -25.62 24.34 1.28
N THR A 501 -25.98 23.28 2.02
CA THR A 501 -27.08 23.31 3.01
C THR A 501 -26.55 22.95 4.41
N PRO A 502 -27.25 23.29 5.50
CA PRO A 502 -26.87 22.88 6.85
C PRO A 502 -26.77 21.36 7.00
N ALA A 503 -27.68 20.60 6.38
CA ALA A 503 -27.64 19.14 6.43
C ALA A 503 -26.45 18.56 5.69
N ALA A 504 -26.18 19.03 4.47
CA ALA A 504 -25.03 18.59 3.68
C ALA A 504 -23.72 18.93 4.42
N ARG A 505 -23.62 20.15 4.97
CA ARG A 505 -22.44 20.56 5.76
C ARG A 505 -22.23 19.65 6.96
N TRP A 506 -23.27 19.29 7.68
CA TRP A 506 -23.15 18.38 8.82
C TRP A 506 -22.63 17.00 8.39
N VAL A 507 -23.15 16.45 7.27
CA VAL A 507 -22.67 15.16 6.74
C VAL A 507 -21.19 15.23 6.39
N GLU A 508 -20.76 16.30 5.70
CA GLU A 508 -19.36 16.51 5.33
C GLU A 508 -18.45 16.69 6.54
N ASP A 509 -18.88 17.44 7.55
CA ASP A 509 -18.13 17.65 8.79
C ASP A 509 -17.94 16.32 9.55
N GLN A 510 -18.94 15.42 9.51
CA GLN A 510 -18.82 14.09 10.08
C GLN A 510 -17.83 13.22 9.32
N VAL A 511 -17.93 13.15 7.99
CA VAL A 511 -17.00 12.37 7.15
C VAL A 511 -15.58 12.86 7.36
N GLU A 512 -15.36 14.19 7.30
CA GLU A 512 -14.04 14.78 7.50
C GLU A 512 -13.50 14.51 8.91
N GLY A 513 -14.35 14.65 9.92
CA GLY A 513 -13.99 14.39 11.32
C GLY A 513 -13.54 12.94 11.54
N LEU A 514 -14.24 11.96 10.98
CA LEU A 514 -13.89 10.55 11.08
C LEU A 514 -12.57 10.23 10.37
N VAL A 515 -12.39 10.72 9.16
CA VAL A 515 -11.16 10.48 8.40
C VAL A 515 -9.95 11.12 9.08
N ASN A 516 -10.08 12.37 9.55
CA ASN A 516 -9.01 13.06 10.29
C ASN A 516 -8.68 12.34 11.60
N PHE A 517 -9.69 11.82 12.30
CA PHE A 517 -9.47 11.07 13.53
C PHE A 517 -8.57 9.85 13.27
N TYR A 518 -8.89 8.99 12.28
CA TYR A 518 -8.05 7.82 11.98
C TYR A 518 -6.66 8.21 11.51
N ARG A 519 -6.53 9.24 10.68
CA ARG A 519 -5.23 9.76 10.29
C ARG A 519 -4.38 10.15 11.49
N ASP A 520 -4.96 10.86 12.45
CA ASP A 520 -4.27 11.35 13.63
C ASP A 520 -3.93 10.20 14.61
N GLN A 521 -4.77 9.14 14.67
CA GLN A 521 -4.51 7.97 15.52
C GLN A 521 -3.23 7.23 15.12
N VAL A 522 -2.87 7.20 13.83
CA VAL A 522 -1.63 6.56 13.36
C VAL A 522 -0.41 7.10 14.13
N ASP A 523 -0.31 8.42 14.27
CA ASP A 523 0.81 9.06 15.00
C ASP A 523 0.59 9.04 16.52
N GLU A 524 -0.62 9.33 16.98
CA GLU A 524 -0.97 9.38 18.41
C GLU A 524 -0.75 8.03 19.10
N ARG A 525 -1.03 6.92 18.40
CA ARG A 525 -0.94 5.55 18.91
C ARG A 525 0.28 4.80 18.41
N SER A 526 1.12 5.46 17.60
CA SER A 526 2.34 4.85 17.06
C SER A 526 2.07 3.56 16.27
N TRP A 527 1.07 3.59 15.37
CA TRP A 527 0.80 2.47 14.46
C TRP A 527 1.85 2.39 13.37
N TYR A 528 3.07 2.11 13.78
CA TYR A 528 4.27 2.00 12.97
C TYR A 528 4.93 0.65 13.20
N GLY A 529 5.76 0.23 12.28
CA GLY A 529 6.48 -1.03 12.34
C GLY A 529 6.63 -1.65 10.96
N PHE A 530 7.52 -2.60 10.83
CA PHE A 530 7.81 -3.25 9.56
C PHE A 530 6.56 -3.92 8.94
N TRP A 531 5.72 -4.54 9.76
CA TRP A 531 4.49 -5.21 9.34
C TRP A 531 3.24 -4.36 9.58
N ASP A 532 3.19 -3.56 10.65
CA ASP A 532 1.97 -2.91 11.10
C ASP A 532 1.65 -1.62 10.33
N PHE A 533 2.69 -0.94 9.80
CA PHE A 533 2.51 0.35 9.18
C PHE A 533 1.70 0.28 7.89
N GLY A 534 0.58 0.97 7.88
CA GLY A 534 -0.39 1.03 6.78
C GLY A 534 -1.79 0.60 7.19
N ASP A 535 -1.94 -0.22 8.24
CA ASP A 535 -3.25 -0.61 8.76
C ASP A 535 -3.72 0.30 9.91
N ILE A 536 -4.98 0.15 10.29
CA ILE A 536 -5.63 0.82 11.42
C ILE A 536 -6.20 -0.23 12.37
N MET A 537 -6.40 0.15 13.64
CA MET A 537 -7.01 -0.74 14.63
C MET A 537 -8.52 -0.87 14.44
N HIS A 538 -9.05 -2.06 14.77
CA HIS A 538 -10.43 -2.43 14.58
C HIS A 538 -11.34 -1.86 15.68
N ASN A 539 -11.01 -2.11 16.96
CA ASN A 539 -11.85 -1.74 18.09
C ASN A 539 -11.12 -0.99 19.18
N TYR A 540 -11.80 0.01 19.72
CA TYR A 540 -11.34 0.76 20.89
C TYR A 540 -11.94 0.20 22.18
N ASP A 541 -11.13 0.02 23.21
CA ASP A 541 -11.54 -0.39 24.55
C ASP A 541 -11.71 0.84 25.46
N PHE A 542 -12.94 1.20 25.73
CA PHE A 542 -13.25 2.36 26.57
C PHE A 542 -12.84 2.18 28.02
N GLY A 543 -12.80 0.96 28.52
CA GLY A 543 -12.40 0.66 29.89
C GLY A 543 -10.93 0.87 30.12
N ARG A 544 -10.10 0.55 29.12
CA ARG A 544 -8.64 0.74 29.15
C ARG A 544 -8.19 2.06 28.55
N HIS A 545 -9.03 2.71 27.77
CA HIS A 545 -8.68 3.85 26.92
C HIS A 545 -7.58 3.55 25.91
N GLU A 546 -7.65 2.36 25.31
CA GLU A 546 -6.73 1.88 24.29
C GLU A 546 -7.46 1.15 23.19
N TRP A 547 -6.81 1.06 22.01
CA TRP A 547 -7.23 0.13 21.00
C TRP A 547 -6.92 -1.31 21.44
N ARG A 548 -7.77 -2.27 21.03
CA ARG A 548 -7.63 -3.68 21.41
C ARG A 548 -6.54 -4.39 20.60
N TYR A 549 -5.29 -3.93 20.71
CA TYR A 549 -4.14 -4.46 20.01
C TYR A 549 -3.78 -5.91 20.41
N ASP A 550 -4.28 -6.39 21.53
CA ASP A 550 -3.92 -7.63 22.22
C ASP A 550 -5.03 -8.70 22.19
N VAL A 551 -6.14 -8.43 21.52
CA VAL A 551 -7.28 -9.35 21.46
C VAL A 551 -7.56 -9.74 20.02
N GLY A 552 -7.32 -11.00 19.67
CA GLY A 552 -7.63 -11.54 18.36
C GLY A 552 -9.08 -11.32 17.98
N GLY A 553 -9.34 -11.01 16.73
CA GLY A 553 -10.64 -10.64 16.23
C GLY A 553 -11.05 -9.18 16.50
N TRP A 554 -10.21 -8.38 17.18
CA TRP A 554 -10.50 -6.99 17.54
C TRP A 554 -9.32 -6.06 17.36
N ALA A 555 -8.16 -6.56 16.93
CA ALA A 555 -6.93 -5.80 16.80
C ALA A 555 -6.86 -5.03 15.47
N TRP A 556 -6.13 -5.52 14.50
CA TRP A 556 -5.98 -4.87 13.20
C TRP A 556 -7.22 -5.04 12.31
N VAL A 557 -7.52 -4.06 11.46
CA VAL A 557 -8.72 -4.09 10.61
C VAL A 557 -8.54 -5.05 9.44
N ASN A 558 -7.33 -5.21 8.89
CA ASN A 558 -7.07 -6.02 7.71
C ASN A 558 -8.08 -5.73 6.59
N THR A 559 -8.31 -4.45 6.30
CA THR A 559 -9.29 -3.96 5.31
C THR A 559 -10.74 -4.44 5.49
N GLU A 560 -11.06 -5.18 6.56
CA GLU A 560 -12.45 -5.55 6.80
C GLU A 560 -13.31 -4.28 6.91
N LEU A 561 -14.41 -4.25 6.15
CA LEU A 561 -15.33 -3.12 6.05
C LEU A 561 -14.80 -1.87 5.34
N MET A 562 -13.76 -2.02 4.51
CA MET A 562 -13.40 -1.13 3.42
C MET A 562 -12.78 0.22 3.81
N PRO A 563 -11.87 0.31 4.77
CA PRO A 563 -11.15 1.55 5.04
C PRO A 563 -10.33 2.04 3.83
N ASP A 564 -9.76 1.14 3.03
CA ASP A 564 -9.09 1.46 1.78
C ASP A 564 -9.99 2.26 0.82
N MET A 565 -11.22 1.78 0.59
CA MET A 565 -12.17 2.44 -0.29
C MET A 565 -12.59 3.80 0.24
N LEU A 566 -12.79 3.92 1.56
CA LEU A 566 -13.09 5.21 2.19
C LEU A 566 -11.96 6.22 1.95
N LEU A 567 -10.72 5.81 2.14
CA LEU A 567 -9.57 6.69 1.92
C LEU A 567 -9.44 7.09 0.46
N TRP A 568 -9.60 6.14 -0.49
CA TRP A 568 -9.56 6.45 -1.92
C TRP A 568 -10.70 7.37 -2.36
N TYR A 569 -11.94 7.13 -1.92
CA TYR A 569 -13.05 8.03 -2.20
C TYR A 569 -12.83 9.40 -1.58
N THR A 570 -12.27 9.47 -0.37
CA THR A 570 -11.94 10.75 0.28
C THR A 570 -10.86 11.50 -0.51
N PHE A 571 -9.82 10.83 -1.00
CA PHE A 571 -8.82 11.46 -1.85
C PHE A 571 -9.45 11.95 -3.18
N LEU A 572 -10.15 11.09 -3.90
CA LEU A 572 -10.73 11.41 -5.20
C LEU A 572 -11.72 12.58 -5.14
N ARG A 573 -12.44 12.73 -4.03
CA ARG A 573 -13.41 13.82 -3.84
C ARG A 573 -12.83 15.12 -3.28
N THR A 574 -11.62 15.10 -2.68
CA THR A 574 -11.04 16.25 -1.99
C THR A 574 -9.66 16.68 -2.50
N GLY A 575 -8.93 15.82 -3.20
CA GLY A 575 -7.55 16.05 -3.63
C GLY A 575 -6.50 16.09 -2.51
N ARG A 576 -6.86 15.71 -1.27
CA ARG A 576 -5.98 15.80 -0.10
C ARG A 576 -4.78 14.87 -0.21
N ALA A 577 -3.57 15.44 -0.20
CA ALA A 577 -2.31 14.71 -0.29
C ALA A 577 -2.04 13.79 0.92
N ASP A 578 -2.37 14.25 2.13
CA ASP A 578 -2.23 13.45 3.36
C ASP A 578 -3.08 12.17 3.31
N ILE A 579 -4.29 12.26 2.77
CA ILE A 579 -5.18 11.11 2.59
C ILE A 579 -4.68 10.18 1.48
N PHE A 580 -4.18 10.75 0.37
CA PHE A 580 -3.52 9.93 -0.65
C PHE A 580 -2.40 9.08 -0.05
N ARG A 581 -1.52 9.71 0.75
CA ARG A 581 -0.39 9.01 1.40
C ARG A 581 -0.86 7.92 2.38
N MET A 582 -1.91 8.18 3.14
CA MET A 582 -2.52 7.17 4.01
C MET A 582 -3.11 6.01 3.20
N ALA A 583 -3.87 6.31 2.15
CA ALA A 583 -4.47 5.31 1.25
C ALA A 583 -3.41 4.45 0.53
N GLU A 584 -2.33 5.07 0.04
CA GLU A 584 -1.19 4.39 -0.57
C GLU A 584 -0.57 3.35 0.38
N ARG A 585 -0.30 3.75 1.63
CA ARG A 585 0.28 2.89 2.66
C ARG A 585 -0.65 1.74 3.03
N MET A 586 -1.92 2.04 3.20
CA MET A 586 -2.95 1.02 3.47
C MET A 586 -3.05 0.03 2.31
N THR A 587 -3.10 0.49 1.06
CA THR A 587 -3.14 -0.38 -0.11
C THR A 587 -1.92 -1.31 -0.20
N ARG A 588 -0.71 -0.80 0.10
CA ARG A 588 0.50 -1.63 0.16
C ARG A 588 0.38 -2.69 1.25
N HIS A 589 -0.04 -2.29 2.46
CA HIS A 589 -0.20 -3.19 3.58
C HIS A 589 -1.25 -4.27 3.29
N THR A 590 -2.47 -3.87 3.01
CA THR A 590 -3.62 -4.78 2.86
C THR A 590 -3.54 -5.69 1.64
N SER A 591 -2.74 -5.31 0.64
CA SER A 591 -2.52 -6.13 -0.55
C SER A 591 -1.42 -7.18 -0.36
N GLU A 592 -0.59 -7.07 0.67
CA GLU A 592 0.62 -7.87 0.83
C GLU A 592 0.72 -8.53 2.21
N VAL A 593 0.64 -7.76 3.29
CA VAL A 593 0.77 -8.29 4.66
C VAL A 593 -0.44 -9.14 5.05
N ASP A 594 -1.63 -8.68 4.69
CA ASP A 594 -2.89 -9.36 5.01
C ASP A 594 -3.20 -10.53 4.07
N VAL A 595 -2.41 -10.75 3.02
CA VAL A 595 -2.67 -11.72 1.94
C VAL A 595 -1.58 -12.78 1.89
N HIS A 596 -1.98 -14.01 1.61
CA HIS A 596 -1.04 -15.09 1.34
C HIS A 596 -0.76 -15.19 -0.17
N HIS A 597 0.49 -15.03 -0.59
CA HIS A 597 0.92 -15.05 -1.98
C HIS A 597 1.43 -16.42 -2.44
N VAL A 598 1.78 -17.28 -1.50
CA VAL A 598 2.17 -18.68 -1.74
C VAL A 598 1.57 -19.58 -0.67
N GLY A 599 1.59 -20.89 -0.90
CA GLY A 599 1.06 -21.85 0.04
C GLY A 599 -0.44 -22.16 -0.14
N PRO A 600 -1.06 -22.87 0.81
CA PRO A 600 -2.41 -23.40 0.66
C PRO A 600 -3.50 -22.32 0.65
N PHE A 601 -3.23 -21.15 1.22
CA PHE A 601 -4.19 -20.06 1.36
C PHE A 601 -4.13 -19.04 0.22
N ALA A 602 -3.10 -19.08 -0.61
CA ALA A 602 -2.97 -18.15 -1.72
C ALA A 602 -4.14 -18.26 -2.71
N PRO A 603 -4.70 -17.14 -3.20
CA PRO A 603 -4.36 -15.74 -2.97
C PRO A 603 -5.34 -15.03 -2.01
N LEU A 604 -5.78 -15.66 -0.95
CA LEU A 604 -6.78 -15.14 -0.03
C LEU A 604 -6.16 -14.30 1.09
N GLY A 605 -6.91 -13.32 1.55
CA GLY A 605 -6.52 -12.48 2.68
C GLY A 605 -7.02 -13.03 4.01
N SER A 606 -6.28 -12.74 5.07
CA SER A 606 -6.63 -13.03 6.45
C SER A 606 -7.52 -11.92 7.00
N ARG A 607 -8.59 -12.31 7.69
CA ARG A 607 -9.40 -11.36 8.44
C ARG A 607 -8.63 -10.84 9.67
N HIS A 608 -9.14 -9.83 10.33
CA HIS A 608 -8.52 -9.13 11.47
C HIS A 608 -8.02 -10.07 12.58
N ASN A 609 -6.82 -9.79 13.10
CA ASN A 609 -6.24 -10.49 14.26
C ASN A 609 -5.12 -9.62 14.89
N VAL A 610 -4.48 -10.12 15.95
CA VAL A 610 -3.30 -9.50 16.57
C VAL A 610 -2.09 -9.57 15.63
N ASN A 611 -1.84 -10.73 15.02
CA ASN A 611 -0.94 -10.85 13.89
C ASN A 611 -1.79 -10.76 12.62
N HIS A 612 -1.46 -9.87 11.68
CA HIS A 612 -2.23 -9.63 10.47
C HIS A 612 -2.63 -10.91 9.71
N TRP A 613 -1.78 -11.92 9.72
CA TRP A 613 -1.98 -13.23 9.08
C TRP A 613 -2.55 -14.30 10.01
N GLY A 614 -2.80 -14.00 11.29
CA GLY A 614 -3.08 -14.99 12.33
C GLY A 614 -4.46 -15.63 12.29
N ASP A 615 -5.44 -15.02 11.61
CA ASP A 615 -6.82 -15.51 11.62
C ASP A 615 -7.02 -16.83 10.85
N GLY A 616 -7.88 -17.67 11.40
CA GLY A 616 -8.42 -18.86 10.73
C GLY A 616 -9.42 -18.57 9.61
N ALA A 617 -9.82 -17.33 9.35
CA ALA A 617 -10.71 -16.97 8.26
C ALA A 617 -9.92 -16.37 7.08
N LYS A 618 -9.63 -17.18 6.06
CA LYS A 618 -9.01 -16.75 4.81
C LYS A 618 -10.09 -16.51 3.76
N GLN A 619 -10.19 -15.28 3.23
CA GLN A 619 -11.34 -14.86 2.43
C GLN A 619 -10.98 -13.95 1.24
N PRO A 620 -11.75 -14.03 0.12
CA PRO A 620 -11.51 -13.18 -1.04
C PRO A 620 -11.85 -11.70 -0.79
N ARG A 621 -12.75 -11.41 0.15
CA ARG A 621 -13.16 -10.05 0.50
C ARG A 621 -12.06 -9.20 1.13
N ILE A 622 -10.99 -9.84 1.63
CA ILE A 622 -9.83 -9.17 2.21
C ILE A 622 -8.76 -8.87 1.13
N SER A 623 -8.91 -9.42 -0.08
CA SER A 623 -7.86 -9.35 -1.10
C SER A 623 -8.32 -8.90 -2.47
N HIS A 624 -9.60 -8.59 -2.68
CA HIS A 624 -10.15 -8.31 -4.01
C HIS A 624 -9.62 -7.02 -4.68
N ALA A 625 -9.83 -6.91 -5.99
CA ALA A 625 -9.31 -5.81 -6.80
C ALA A 625 -9.80 -4.42 -6.34
N GLY A 626 -11.04 -4.29 -5.85
CA GLY A 626 -11.61 -3.01 -5.42
C GLY A 626 -10.77 -2.26 -4.38
N LEU A 627 -10.02 -2.99 -3.55
CA LEU A 627 -9.17 -2.41 -2.50
C LEU A 627 -7.91 -1.73 -3.05
N LYS A 628 -7.46 -2.08 -4.27
CA LYS A 628 -6.16 -1.69 -4.81
C LYS A 628 -6.18 -1.04 -6.20
N ARG A 629 -7.30 -1.12 -6.92
CA ARG A 629 -7.44 -0.59 -8.28
C ARG A 629 -7.21 0.92 -8.35
N SER A 630 -7.73 1.69 -7.39
CA SER A 630 -7.57 3.15 -7.37
C SER A 630 -6.09 3.54 -7.36
N TYR A 631 -5.27 2.90 -6.51
CA TYR A 631 -3.83 3.13 -6.51
C TYR A 631 -3.17 2.73 -7.84
N TYR A 632 -3.52 1.56 -8.37
CA TYR A 632 -3.02 1.10 -9.66
C TYR A 632 -3.30 2.11 -10.78
N PHE A 633 -4.51 2.66 -10.83
CA PHE A 633 -4.90 3.62 -11.84
C PHE A 633 -4.21 4.97 -11.67
N LEU A 634 -4.25 5.53 -10.46
CA LEU A 634 -3.68 6.85 -10.15
C LEU A 634 -2.17 6.92 -10.36
N THR A 635 -1.46 5.82 -10.17
CA THR A 635 -0.01 5.72 -10.40
C THR A 635 0.37 5.45 -11.86
N GLY A 636 -0.62 5.29 -12.76
CA GLY A 636 -0.38 4.95 -14.14
C GLY A 636 0.02 3.48 -14.35
N GLY A 637 -0.42 2.60 -13.47
CA GLY A 637 -0.15 1.16 -13.53
C GLY A 637 1.06 0.75 -12.70
N ASP A 638 1.00 0.92 -11.37
CA ASP A 638 2.04 0.40 -10.46
C ASP A 638 2.32 -1.07 -10.74
N GLY A 639 3.58 -1.43 -10.99
CA GLY A 639 3.95 -2.77 -11.44
C GLY A 639 3.69 -3.84 -10.39
N ARG A 640 3.94 -3.56 -9.09
CA ARG A 640 3.70 -4.53 -8.02
C ARG A 640 2.20 -4.76 -7.80
N ILE A 641 1.40 -3.70 -7.75
CA ILE A 641 -0.06 -3.84 -7.65
C ILE A 641 -0.61 -4.56 -8.88
N GLY A 642 -0.03 -4.31 -10.07
CA GLY A 642 -0.36 -5.03 -11.29
C GLY A 642 -0.16 -6.54 -11.19
N ASP A 643 0.91 -7.01 -10.53
CA ASP A 643 1.15 -8.42 -10.25
C ASP A 643 0.10 -8.96 -9.27
N LEU A 644 -0.14 -8.25 -8.17
CA LEU A 644 -1.11 -8.64 -7.13
C LEU A 644 -2.55 -8.74 -7.66
N LEU A 645 -2.93 -7.88 -8.61
CA LEU A 645 -4.24 -7.98 -9.27
C LEU A 645 -4.39 -9.27 -10.10
N ARG A 646 -3.30 -9.77 -10.72
CA ARG A 646 -3.31 -11.06 -11.44
C ARG A 646 -3.37 -12.25 -10.51
N GLU A 647 -2.72 -12.19 -9.38
CA GLU A 647 -2.76 -13.27 -8.39
C GLU A 647 -4.21 -13.58 -7.94
N GLN A 648 -5.11 -12.60 -7.98
CA GLN A 648 -6.50 -12.74 -7.53
C GLN A 648 -7.42 -13.49 -8.51
N LEU A 649 -6.98 -13.84 -9.70
CA LEU A 649 -7.83 -14.46 -10.73
C LEU A 649 -8.39 -15.84 -10.32
N ASP A 650 -7.64 -16.58 -9.50
CA ASP A 650 -8.02 -17.91 -9.02
C ASP A 650 -8.54 -17.91 -7.55
N ALA A 651 -8.92 -16.75 -7.03
CA ALA A 651 -9.43 -16.63 -5.66
C ALA A 651 -10.71 -17.45 -5.43
N ASP A 652 -11.55 -17.60 -6.46
CA ASP A 652 -12.76 -18.45 -6.41
C ASP A 652 -12.42 -19.93 -6.21
N LEU A 653 -11.38 -20.43 -6.88
CA LEU A 653 -10.92 -21.82 -6.75
C LEU A 653 -10.29 -22.07 -5.38
N ALA A 654 -9.48 -21.12 -4.90
CA ALA A 654 -8.86 -21.19 -3.58
C ALA A 654 -9.93 -21.20 -2.46
N TYR A 655 -10.87 -20.29 -2.52
CA TYR A 655 -11.91 -20.16 -1.50
C TYR A 655 -12.83 -21.38 -1.47
N THR A 656 -13.27 -21.88 -2.63
CA THR A 656 -14.08 -23.12 -2.72
C THR A 656 -13.35 -24.32 -2.11
N TYR A 657 -12.05 -24.44 -2.34
CA TYR A 657 -11.22 -25.46 -1.72
C TYR A 657 -11.18 -25.32 -0.19
N LEU A 658 -10.96 -24.11 0.31
CA LEU A 658 -10.83 -23.85 1.74
C LEU A 658 -12.16 -23.90 2.50
N GLN A 659 -13.30 -23.65 1.84
CA GLN A 659 -14.63 -23.79 2.48
C GLN A 659 -14.88 -25.15 3.10
N GLN A 660 -14.23 -26.21 2.60
CA GLN A 660 -14.31 -27.57 3.18
C GLN A 660 -13.82 -27.60 4.65
N PHE A 661 -13.03 -26.61 5.07
CA PHE A 661 -12.39 -26.53 6.38
C PHE A 661 -12.91 -25.38 7.25
N ASN A 662 -13.67 -24.46 6.69
CA ASN A 662 -14.18 -23.28 7.40
C ASN A 662 -15.19 -23.60 8.53
N GLY A 663 -15.79 -24.78 8.55
CA GLY A 663 -16.71 -25.22 9.59
C GLY A 663 -16.05 -25.90 10.78
N SER A 664 -14.74 -26.06 10.77
CA SER A 664 -14.01 -26.81 11.83
C SER A 664 -13.69 -25.86 12.99
N HIS A 665 -14.36 -26.05 14.12
CA HIS A 665 -14.02 -25.38 15.37
C HIS A 665 -13.26 -26.34 16.26
N TYR A 666 -12.16 -25.87 16.85
CA TYR A 666 -11.40 -26.62 17.83
C TYR A 666 -11.73 -26.12 19.22
N VAL A 667 -11.86 -27.02 20.15
CA VAL A 667 -12.06 -26.73 21.58
C VAL A 667 -11.05 -27.51 22.40
N PRO A 668 -10.58 -27.00 23.55
CA PRO A 668 -9.63 -27.72 24.38
C PRO A 668 -10.26 -28.94 25.04
N ASN A 669 -9.51 -30.00 25.13
CA ASN A 669 -9.78 -31.14 26.06
C ASN A 669 -9.43 -30.68 27.49
N ALA A 670 -9.76 -31.53 28.48
CA ALA A 670 -9.41 -31.27 29.87
C ALA A 670 -7.89 -31.20 30.15
N ASP A 671 -7.10 -31.81 29.29
CA ASP A 671 -5.61 -31.74 29.30
C ASP A 671 -5.03 -30.62 28.44
N GLY A 672 -5.86 -29.75 27.87
CA GLY A 672 -5.44 -28.63 27.00
C GLY A 672 -5.19 -29.02 25.55
N THR A 673 -5.24 -30.30 25.18
CA THR A 673 -5.04 -30.69 23.78
C THR A 673 -6.24 -30.33 22.91
N PRO A 674 -6.03 -29.89 21.65
CA PRO A 674 -7.12 -29.50 20.77
C PRO A 674 -7.95 -30.73 20.32
N ARG A 675 -9.27 -30.56 20.29
CA ARG A 675 -10.20 -31.50 19.67
C ARG A 675 -11.16 -30.78 18.74
N LEU A 676 -11.55 -31.43 17.64
CA LEU A 676 -12.57 -30.91 16.76
C LEU A 676 -13.95 -30.91 17.47
N ASP A 677 -14.62 -29.75 17.44
CA ASP A 677 -16.03 -29.68 17.86
C ASP A 677 -16.91 -30.15 16.68
N ASP A 678 -17.42 -31.37 16.79
CA ASP A 678 -18.28 -31.96 15.75
C ASP A 678 -19.72 -31.44 15.76
N GLY A 679 -20.01 -30.43 16.58
CA GLY A 679 -21.33 -29.79 16.68
C GLY A 679 -22.43 -30.71 17.25
N ARG A 680 -22.11 -31.99 17.59
CA ARG A 680 -23.10 -32.97 18.10
C ARG A 680 -23.37 -32.83 19.60
N GLY A 681 -22.71 -31.89 20.26
CA GLY A 681 -22.76 -31.73 21.72
C GLY A 681 -23.59 -30.58 22.26
N GLY A 682 -24.22 -29.76 21.46
CA GLY A 682 -25.07 -28.68 21.91
C GLY A 682 -25.84 -28.09 20.74
N GLY A 683 -27.16 -28.12 20.83
CA GLY A 683 -27.95 -27.31 19.91
C GLY A 683 -27.37 -25.88 19.87
N ARG A 684 -27.30 -25.32 18.69
CA ARG A 684 -27.03 -23.87 18.53
C ARG A 684 -27.97 -23.15 19.48
N GLY A 685 -27.45 -22.66 20.61
CA GLY A 685 -28.12 -21.59 21.32
C GLY A 685 -28.39 -20.52 20.28
N PRO A 686 -29.47 -19.78 20.39
CA PRO A 686 -29.73 -18.70 19.47
C PRO A 686 -28.42 -17.87 19.39
N GLN A 687 -27.86 -17.78 18.20
CA GLN A 687 -26.78 -16.85 17.95
C GLN A 687 -27.27 -15.51 18.53
N PRO A 688 -26.54 -14.86 19.45
CA PRO A 688 -26.97 -13.56 19.92
C PRO A 688 -27.17 -12.70 18.67
N PRO A 689 -28.26 -11.96 18.57
CA PRO A 689 -28.47 -11.07 17.45
C PRO A 689 -27.21 -10.22 17.32
N ASN A 690 -26.63 -10.22 16.13
CA ASN A 690 -25.37 -9.59 15.77
C ASN A 690 -24.97 -8.50 16.75
N ALA A 691 -23.80 -8.60 17.36
CA ALA A 691 -23.25 -7.63 18.30
C ALA A 691 -22.92 -6.27 17.65
N ALA A 692 -23.60 -5.90 16.57
CA ALA A 692 -23.73 -4.57 16.05
C ALA A 692 -24.84 -3.90 16.88
N GLY A 693 -24.44 -3.20 17.95
CA GLY A 693 -25.33 -2.26 18.63
C GLY A 693 -25.88 -2.67 20.00
N VAL A 694 -25.18 -3.45 20.81
CA VAL A 694 -25.50 -3.51 22.24
C VAL A 694 -24.61 -2.51 22.97
N ALA A 695 -25.19 -1.34 23.27
CA ALA A 695 -24.69 -0.48 24.34
C ALA A 695 -24.64 -1.35 25.62
N ASN A 696 -23.48 -1.46 26.26
CA ASN A 696 -23.40 -2.02 27.61
C ASN A 696 -24.30 -1.18 28.53
N PRO A 697 -25.28 -1.77 29.23
CA PRO A 697 -25.99 -1.05 30.26
C PRO A 697 -24.99 -0.73 31.37
N PRO A 698 -25.10 0.46 31.99
CA PRO A 698 -24.29 0.78 33.13
C PRO A 698 -24.68 -0.13 34.30
N ASP A 699 -23.68 -0.65 34.98
CA ASP A 699 -23.68 -1.25 36.32
C ASP A 699 -24.92 -2.04 36.73
N ALA A 700 -25.02 -3.30 36.31
CA ALA A 700 -25.76 -4.31 37.07
C ALA A 700 -24.75 -5.31 37.62
N ALA A 701 -24.73 -5.46 38.93
CA ALA A 701 -23.98 -6.51 39.59
C ALA A 701 -24.28 -7.87 38.93
N PRO A 702 -23.30 -8.77 38.76
CA PRO A 702 -23.53 -10.03 38.09
C PRO A 702 -24.64 -10.82 38.84
N PRO A 703 -25.66 -11.30 38.14
CA PRO A 703 -26.65 -12.18 38.78
C PRO A 703 -25.91 -13.42 39.23
N SER A 704 -26.16 -13.80 40.47
CA SER A 704 -25.69 -15.09 41.07
C SER A 704 -26.03 -16.21 40.12
N ALA A 705 -25.03 -16.99 39.73
CA ALA A 705 -25.16 -18.12 38.84
C ALA A 705 -26.27 -19.07 39.33
N PRO A 706 -27.16 -19.52 38.44
CA PRO A 706 -28.11 -20.56 38.81
C PRO A 706 -27.35 -21.87 39.14
N PRO A 707 -27.82 -22.71 40.06
CA PRO A 707 -27.15 -23.94 40.44
C PRO A 707 -26.95 -24.82 39.21
N ALA A 708 -25.72 -25.25 39.03
CA ALA A 708 -25.32 -26.14 37.93
C ALA A 708 -26.19 -27.39 37.89
N THR A 709 -26.93 -27.56 36.81
CA THR A 709 -27.58 -28.83 36.48
C THR A 709 -26.46 -29.87 36.23
N PRO A 710 -26.49 -31.05 36.80
CA PRO A 710 -25.43 -32.04 36.61
C PRO A 710 -25.33 -32.37 35.12
N ALA A 711 -24.17 -32.14 34.56
CA ALA A 711 -23.86 -32.49 33.18
C ALA A 711 -24.04 -34.00 32.98
N ARG A 712 -24.94 -34.38 32.09
CA ARG A 712 -24.99 -35.75 31.58
C ARG A 712 -23.65 -36.04 30.93
N GLY A 713 -22.96 -37.07 31.37
CA GLY A 713 -21.62 -37.44 30.94
C GLY A 713 -21.48 -37.42 29.44
N ARG A 714 -20.64 -36.52 28.94
CA ARG A 714 -20.18 -36.54 27.57
C ARG A 714 -19.19 -37.67 27.42
N GLY A 715 -19.46 -38.59 26.51
CA GLY A 715 -18.47 -39.58 26.11
C GLY A 715 -17.19 -38.90 25.60
N PRO A 716 -16.05 -39.60 25.67
CA PRO A 716 -14.79 -39.03 25.22
C PRO A 716 -14.93 -38.57 23.76
N GLY A 717 -14.76 -37.27 23.54
CA GLY A 717 -14.72 -36.70 22.20
C GLY A 717 -13.60 -37.38 21.39
N ARG A 718 -13.88 -37.64 20.13
CA ARG A 718 -12.89 -38.25 19.23
C ARG A 718 -11.75 -37.25 19.05
N ILE A 719 -10.54 -37.61 19.42
CA ILE A 719 -9.33 -36.87 19.08
C ILE A 719 -9.20 -36.98 17.56
N VAL A 720 -9.45 -35.87 16.85
CA VAL A 720 -9.22 -35.82 15.42
C VAL A 720 -7.90 -35.11 15.26
N ALA A 721 -6.92 -35.82 14.69
CA ALA A 721 -5.67 -35.17 14.27
C ALA A 721 -5.99 -34.00 13.33
N ALA A 722 -5.16 -32.96 13.36
CA ALA A 722 -5.26 -31.89 12.36
C ALA A 722 -5.35 -32.51 10.97
N PRO A 723 -6.28 -32.06 10.10
CA PRO A 723 -6.40 -32.61 8.76
C PRO A 723 -5.08 -32.47 8.03
N ARG A 724 -4.63 -33.52 7.37
CA ARG A 724 -3.40 -33.51 6.57
C ARG A 724 -3.73 -33.09 5.15
N PRO A 725 -2.75 -32.55 4.38
CA PRO A 725 -2.97 -32.21 2.99
C PRO A 725 -3.57 -33.33 2.14
N GLU A 726 -3.24 -34.58 2.42
CA GLU A 726 -3.78 -35.77 1.74
C GLU A 726 -5.24 -36.09 2.05
N ASP A 727 -5.79 -35.51 3.12
CA ASP A 727 -7.20 -35.70 3.50
C ASP A 727 -8.15 -34.80 2.69
N PHE A 728 -7.62 -34.00 1.80
CA PHE A 728 -8.35 -32.97 1.08
C PHE A 728 -8.74 -33.39 -0.34
N THR A 729 -9.96 -33.03 -0.75
CA THR A 729 -10.33 -33.08 -2.17
C THR A 729 -9.40 -32.17 -2.94
N PRO A 730 -8.79 -32.58 -4.06
CA PRO A 730 -7.93 -31.74 -4.86
C PRO A 730 -8.61 -30.40 -5.23
N ARG A 731 -7.83 -29.33 -5.23
CA ARG A 731 -8.30 -28.00 -5.65
C ARG A 731 -8.84 -28.09 -7.08
N SER A 732 -10.04 -27.51 -7.31
CA SER A 732 -10.63 -27.42 -8.65
C SER A 732 -9.73 -26.61 -9.57
N THR A 733 -9.77 -26.91 -10.86
CA THR A 733 -9.05 -26.19 -11.90
C THR A 733 -9.96 -25.18 -12.61
N ALA A 734 -9.41 -24.33 -13.41
CA ALA A 734 -10.18 -23.38 -14.23
C ALA A 734 -11.23 -24.08 -15.15
N ALA A 735 -10.98 -25.33 -15.57
CA ALA A 735 -11.91 -26.12 -16.38
C ALA A 735 -13.16 -26.56 -15.59
N ASP A 736 -13.10 -26.62 -14.26
CA ASP A 736 -14.19 -27.03 -13.40
C ASP A 736 -15.17 -25.90 -13.06
N ARG A 737 -14.84 -24.66 -13.44
CA ARG A 737 -15.67 -23.49 -13.17
C ARG A 737 -17.02 -23.58 -13.85
N LYS A 738 -18.09 -23.47 -13.07
CA LYS A 738 -19.48 -23.38 -13.57
C LYS A 738 -19.96 -21.94 -13.52
N PRO A 739 -20.95 -21.56 -14.32
CA PRO A 739 -21.61 -20.26 -14.21
C PRO A 739 -22.23 -20.08 -12.80
N TRP A 740 -22.07 -18.88 -12.25
CA TRP A 740 -22.70 -18.52 -10.99
C TRP A 740 -24.19 -18.32 -11.16
N THR A 741 -24.98 -18.85 -10.24
CA THR A 741 -26.43 -18.83 -10.26
C THR A 741 -27.05 -17.88 -9.23
N HIS A 742 -26.25 -17.38 -8.30
CA HIS A 742 -26.69 -16.48 -7.23
C HIS A 742 -25.67 -15.36 -7.04
N LEU A 743 -26.12 -14.20 -6.62
CA LEU A 743 -25.27 -13.06 -6.29
C LEU A 743 -24.92 -13.12 -4.80
N GLY A 744 -23.64 -13.04 -4.49
CA GLY A 744 -23.09 -12.92 -3.14
C GLY A 744 -21.82 -12.08 -3.16
N ILE A 745 -21.31 -11.74 -1.98
CA ILE A 745 -20.10 -10.92 -1.85
C ILE A 745 -18.90 -11.55 -2.56
N GLU A 746 -18.79 -12.87 -2.53
CA GLU A 746 -17.70 -13.59 -3.18
C GLU A 746 -17.71 -13.31 -4.68
N TRP A 747 -18.87 -13.45 -5.35
CA TRP A 747 -18.94 -13.15 -6.77
C TRP A 747 -18.66 -11.68 -7.07
N MET A 748 -19.14 -10.74 -6.25
CA MET A 748 -18.84 -9.30 -6.43
C MET A 748 -17.34 -9.02 -6.38
N CYS A 749 -16.60 -9.73 -5.52
CA CYS A 749 -15.13 -9.68 -5.48
C CYS A 749 -14.51 -10.30 -6.75
N TYR A 750 -14.93 -11.51 -7.14
CA TYR A 750 -14.38 -12.21 -8.30
C TYR A 750 -14.71 -11.49 -9.61
N GLY A 751 -15.94 -11.02 -9.77
CA GLY A 751 -16.37 -10.26 -10.95
C GLY A 751 -15.49 -9.05 -11.20
N LEU A 752 -15.11 -8.33 -10.14
CA LEU A 752 -14.21 -7.19 -10.25
C LEU A 752 -12.75 -7.61 -10.51
N ASN A 753 -12.26 -8.72 -9.89
CA ASN A 753 -10.94 -9.27 -10.18
C ASN A 753 -10.80 -9.61 -11.67
N TRP A 754 -11.77 -10.36 -12.23
CA TRP A 754 -11.79 -10.77 -13.64
C TRP A 754 -11.99 -9.59 -14.60
N THR A 755 -12.84 -8.62 -14.23
CA THR A 755 -13.00 -7.36 -14.98
C THR A 755 -11.68 -6.61 -15.07
N THR A 756 -10.96 -6.54 -13.97
CA THR A 756 -9.67 -5.86 -13.94
C THR A 756 -8.65 -6.49 -14.87
N GLU A 757 -8.65 -7.81 -15.05
CA GLU A 757 -7.72 -8.47 -15.98
C GLU A 757 -8.07 -8.18 -17.44
N TRP A 758 -9.33 -8.35 -17.85
CA TRP A 758 -9.65 -8.10 -19.25
C TRP A 758 -9.58 -6.61 -19.64
N GLU A 759 -9.96 -5.68 -18.74
CA GLU A 759 -9.86 -4.24 -19.03
C GLU A 759 -8.40 -3.75 -19.16
N ARG A 760 -7.44 -4.46 -18.57
CA ARG A 760 -5.99 -4.22 -18.74
C ARG A 760 -5.42 -4.75 -20.07
N GLY A 761 -6.27 -5.25 -20.96
CA GLY A 761 -5.85 -5.88 -22.21
C GLY A 761 -5.40 -7.33 -22.03
N GLY A 762 -5.65 -7.96 -20.88
CA GLY A 762 -5.40 -9.37 -20.59
C GLY A 762 -6.40 -10.31 -21.27
N ASP A 763 -6.63 -11.48 -20.67
CA ASP A 763 -7.50 -12.52 -21.26
C ASP A 763 -8.95 -12.06 -21.40
N GLN A 764 -9.39 -11.88 -22.64
CA GLN A 764 -10.75 -11.43 -22.97
C GLN A 764 -11.83 -12.48 -22.69
N SER A 765 -11.46 -13.73 -22.43
CA SER A 765 -12.42 -14.78 -22.05
C SER A 765 -13.10 -14.48 -20.71
N TRP A 766 -12.45 -13.72 -19.83
CA TRP A 766 -13.04 -13.28 -18.58
C TRP A 766 -14.28 -12.41 -18.76
N ARG A 767 -14.29 -11.53 -19.77
CA ARG A 767 -15.48 -10.73 -20.08
C ARG A 767 -16.69 -11.62 -20.42
N ALA A 768 -16.49 -12.59 -21.32
CA ALA A 768 -17.56 -13.51 -21.72
C ALA A 768 -18.08 -14.34 -20.53
N ARG A 769 -17.17 -14.74 -19.63
CA ARG A 769 -17.54 -15.45 -18.40
C ARG A 769 -18.41 -14.59 -17.49
N ILE A 770 -17.98 -13.37 -17.17
CA ILE A 770 -18.74 -12.45 -16.31
C ILE A 770 -20.11 -12.18 -16.88
N GLU A 771 -20.22 -11.92 -18.20
CA GLU A 771 -21.51 -11.73 -18.86
C GLU A 771 -22.40 -12.99 -18.75
N THR A 772 -21.82 -14.18 -18.83
CA THR A 772 -22.55 -15.44 -18.66
C THR A 772 -23.04 -15.60 -17.22
N ASP A 773 -22.21 -15.30 -16.24
CA ASP A 773 -22.58 -15.35 -14.83
C ASP A 773 -23.72 -14.36 -14.54
N MET A 774 -23.59 -13.10 -14.98
CA MET A 774 -24.61 -12.06 -14.79
C MET A 774 -25.94 -12.42 -15.43
N LYS A 775 -25.93 -12.95 -16.67
CA LYS A 775 -27.14 -13.42 -17.36
C LYS A 775 -27.79 -14.61 -16.64
N THR A 776 -26.95 -15.53 -16.12
CA THR A 776 -27.44 -16.71 -15.37
C THR A 776 -28.07 -16.27 -14.05
N MET A 777 -27.44 -15.38 -13.31
CA MET A 777 -28.00 -14.83 -12.06
C MET A 777 -29.30 -14.05 -12.31
N ALA A 778 -29.36 -13.23 -13.36
CA ALA A 778 -30.59 -12.49 -13.72
C ALA A 778 -31.76 -13.41 -14.10
N ALA A 779 -31.47 -14.60 -14.68
CA ALA A 779 -32.50 -15.61 -14.97
C ALA A 779 -32.96 -16.40 -13.71
N ASN A 780 -32.22 -16.32 -12.59
CA ASN A 780 -32.52 -17.06 -11.35
C ASN A 780 -33.01 -16.14 -10.21
N VAL A 781 -33.63 -15.03 -10.51
CA VAL A 781 -34.20 -14.11 -9.51
C VAL A 781 -35.50 -14.71 -8.89
N ASP A 782 -35.81 -14.26 -7.67
CA ASP A 782 -37.07 -14.63 -7.01
C ASP A 782 -38.32 -14.03 -7.70
N ALA A 783 -39.51 -14.37 -7.22
CA ALA A 783 -40.76 -13.87 -7.76
C ALA A 783 -40.95 -12.34 -7.69
N SER A 784 -40.14 -11.64 -6.89
CA SER A 784 -40.09 -10.18 -6.80
C SER A 784 -38.98 -9.56 -7.66
N GLY A 785 -38.26 -10.36 -8.45
CA GLY A 785 -37.19 -9.93 -9.33
C GLY A 785 -35.91 -9.53 -8.56
N ARG A 786 -35.60 -10.21 -7.44
CA ARG A 786 -34.43 -9.98 -6.61
C ARG A 786 -33.48 -11.16 -6.67
N PHE A 787 -32.20 -10.87 -6.52
CA PHE A 787 -31.20 -11.92 -6.31
C PHE A 787 -31.42 -12.61 -4.95
N GLY A 788 -31.25 -13.94 -4.91
CA GLY A 788 -31.16 -14.69 -3.66
C GLY A 788 -29.81 -14.39 -2.97
N GLY A 789 -29.81 -14.23 -1.65
CA GLY A 789 -28.59 -13.98 -0.87
C GLY A 789 -28.90 -13.26 0.45
N GLY A 790 -27.98 -13.34 1.42
CA GLY A 790 -28.15 -12.71 2.73
C GLY A 790 -27.79 -11.21 2.70
N SER A 791 -28.47 -10.43 3.53
CA SER A 791 -28.21 -8.98 3.70
C SER A 791 -26.81 -8.65 4.23
N PHE A 792 -26.19 -9.58 4.95
CA PHE A 792 -24.87 -9.41 5.56
C PHE A 792 -23.74 -9.37 4.52
N ASP A 793 -23.91 -10.04 3.40
CA ASP A 793 -22.87 -10.20 2.37
C ASP A 793 -22.55 -8.93 1.60
N MET A 794 -23.29 -7.84 1.84
CA MET A 794 -23.09 -6.57 1.14
C MET A 794 -22.08 -5.62 1.81
N LEU A 795 -21.59 -5.94 3.01
CA LEU A 795 -20.75 -5.03 3.82
C LEU A 795 -19.31 -4.85 3.32
N PHE A 796 -18.79 -5.79 2.54
CA PHE A 796 -17.36 -5.92 2.26
C PHE A 796 -17.00 -5.44 0.86
N GLY A 797 -17.46 -4.25 0.49
CA GLY A 797 -17.19 -3.64 -0.81
C GLY A 797 -18.09 -4.13 -1.95
N GLY A 798 -19.12 -4.90 -1.64
CA GLY A 798 -20.04 -5.41 -2.67
C GLY A 798 -20.71 -4.29 -3.47
N PRO A 799 -21.39 -3.32 -2.86
CA PRO A 799 -21.99 -2.18 -3.56
C PRO A 799 -20.99 -1.38 -4.37
N GLU A 800 -19.83 -1.10 -3.82
CA GLU A 800 -18.75 -0.34 -4.46
C GLU A 800 -18.21 -1.09 -5.69
N ASN A 801 -18.01 -2.41 -5.58
CA ASN A 801 -17.60 -3.24 -6.70
C ASN A 801 -18.68 -3.26 -7.81
N MET A 802 -19.96 -3.31 -7.44
CA MET A 802 -21.07 -3.25 -8.40
C MET A 802 -21.13 -1.89 -9.10
N ASN A 803 -20.87 -0.79 -8.40
CA ASN A 803 -20.77 0.55 -9.00
C ASN A 803 -19.65 0.64 -10.05
N GLU A 804 -18.58 -0.11 -9.90
CA GLU A 804 -17.50 -0.19 -10.90
C GLU A 804 -17.82 -1.13 -12.07
N LEU A 805 -18.62 -2.18 -11.83
CA LEU A 805 -19.05 -3.11 -12.89
C LEU A 805 -20.16 -2.54 -13.77
N GLU A 806 -21.02 -1.68 -13.24
CA GLU A 806 -22.18 -1.16 -13.96
C GLU A 806 -21.83 -0.52 -15.31
N PRO A 807 -20.87 0.40 -15.43
CA PRO A 807 -20.52 1.01 -16.71
C PRO A 807 -19.80 0.05 -17.68
N MET A 808 -19.39 -1.13 -17.22
CA MET A 808 -18.63 -2.10 -18.01
C MET A 808 -19.52 -3.14 -18.70
N TYR A 809 -20.77 -3.34 -18.22
CA TYR A 809 -21.67 -4.40 -18.70
C TYR A 809 -23.07 -3.87 -18.96
N ASP A 810 -23.48 -3.80 -20.23
CA ASP A 810 -24.84 -3.41 -20.64
C ASP A 810 -25.81 -4.61 -20.54
N LEU A 811 -26.28 -4.87 -19.31
CA LEU A 811 -27.20 -6.00 -18.99
C LEU A 811 -28.38 -5.49 -18.14
N PRO A 812 -29.41 -4.87 -18.80
CA PRO A 812 -30.51 -4.18 -18.11
C PRO A 812 -31.30 -5.04 -17.12
N ASP A 813 -31.50 -6.34 -17.42
CA ASP A 813 -32.22 -7.24 -16.54
C ASP A 813 -31.44 -7.53 -15.24
N PHE A 814 -30.12 -7.64 -15.34
CA PHE A 814 -29.24 -7.80 -14.16
C PHE A 814 -29.27 -6.54 -13.28
N TRP A 815 -29.14 -5.36 -13.87
CA TRP A 815 -29.12 -4.11 -13.10
C TRP A 815 -30.48 -3.77 -12.50
N ARG A 816 -31.57 -4.16 -13.15
CA ARG A 816 -32.92 -4.08 -12.56
C ARG A 816 -33.05 -4.98 -11.34
N ALA A 817 -32.58 -6.23 -11.44
CA ALA A 817 -32.58 -7.16 -10.31
C ALA A 817 -31.69 -6.67 -9.17
N TRP A 818 -30.53 -6.08 -9.49
CA TRP A 818 -29.65 -5.44 -8.52
C TRP A 818 -30.37 -4.30 -7.77
N ALA A 819 -31.02 -3.38 -8.47
CA ALA A 819 -31.78 -2.30 -7.86
C ALA A 819 -32.92 -2.80 -6.94
N ASN A 820 -33.63 -3.89 -7.34
CA ASN A 820 -34.64 -4.53 -6.51
C ASN A 820 -34.04 -5.16 -5.25
N THR A 821 -32.87 -5.77 -5.39
CA THR A 821 -32.13 -6.38 -4.26
C THR A 821 -31.65 -5.30 -3.29
N CYS A 822 -31.07 -4.21 -3.80
CA CYS A 822 -30.63 -3.06 -3.00
C CYS A 822 -31.79 -2.45 -2.20
N GLU A 823 -32.97 -2.27 -2.80
CA GLU A 823 -34.17 -1.81 -2.08
C GLU A 823 -34.54 -2.76 -0.95
N ALA A 824 -34.66 -4.06 -1.25
CA ALA A 824 -35.11 -5.05 -0.29
C ALA A 824 -34.13 -5.18 0.90
N VAL A 825 -32.83 -5.31 0.62
CA VAL A 825 -31.78 -5.40 1.65
C VAL A 825 -31.71 -4.10 2.43
N GLY A 826 -31.70 -2.97 1.75
CA GLY A 826 -31.59 -1.66 2.38
C GLY A 826 -32.76 -1.33 3.31
N ARG A 827 -33.96 -1.84 3.03
CA ARG A 827 -35.12 -1.73 3.94
C ARG A 827 -34.96 -2.58 5.21
N GLN A 828 -34.35 -3.75 5.09
CA GLN A 828 -34.20 -4.73 6.20
C GLN A 828 -33.04 -4.36 7.12
N VAL A 829 -31.92 -3.90 6.56
CA VAL A 829 -30.72 -3.55 7.31
C VAL A 829 -30.91 -2.29 8.12
N GLY A 830 -30.63 -2.33 9.42
CA GLY A 830 -30.82 -1.20 10.34
C GLY A 830 -29.59 -0.30 10.47
N GLY A 831 -29.86 1.00 10.67
CA GLY A 831 -28.84 1.97 11.11
C GLY A 831 -27.81 2.41 10.06
N GLY A 832 -27.17 3.56 10.32
CA GLY A 832 -26.15 4.15 9.42
C GLY A 832 -24.79 3.43 9.41
N GLN A 833 -24.59 2.45 10.27
CA GLN A 833 -23.37 1.66 10.36
C GLN A 833 -23.33 0.44 9.43
N MET A 834 -24.45 0.14 8.79
CA MET A 834 -24.62 -0.98 7.87
C MET A 834 -24.91 -0.42 6.47
N THR A 835 -24.80 -1.23 5.44
CA THR A 835 -24.96 -0.81 4.03
C THR A 835 -26.34 -0.25 3.65
N GLY A 836 -27.33 -0.31 4.53
CA GLY A 836 -28.71 0.08 4.26
C GLY A 836 -28.88 1.43 3.57
N PRO A 837 -28.30 2.54 4.07
CA PRO A 837 -28.46 3.85 3.46
C PRO A 837 -27.98 3.91 2.00
N ARG A 838 -26.76 3.43 1.67
CA ARG A 838 -26.23 3.52 0.31
C ARG A 838 -26.95 2.59 -0.67
N LEU A 839 -27.40 1.41 -0.20
CA LEU A 839 -28.22 0.52 -1.03
C LEU A 839 -29.55 1.13 -1.40
N LEU A 840 -30.22 1.77 -0.43
CA LEU A 840 -31.47 2.52 -0.69
C LEU A 840 -31.24 3.71 -1.61
N ALA A 841 -30.15 4.43 -1.42
CA ALA A 841 -29.78 5.57 -2.25
C ALA A 841 -29.55 5.13 -3.72
N TYR A 842 -28.81 4.02 -3.96
CA TYR A 842 -28.67 3.44 -5.28
C TYR A 842 -30.03 3.03 -5.88
N ALA A 843 -30.85 2.31 -5.11
CA ALA A 843 -32.17 1.90 -5.58
C ALA A 843 -33.09 3.11 -5.90
N ALA A 844 -33.02 4.17 -5.09
CA ALA A 844 -33.73 5.42 -5.31
C ALA A 844 -33.29 6.09 -6.62
N HIS A 845 -31.98 6.12 -6.87
CA HIS A 845 -31.40 6.65 -8.11
C HIS A 845 -31.88 5.84 -9.33
N ALA A 846 -31.68 4.52 -9.29
CA ALA A 846 -32.00 3.62 -10.40
C ALA A 846 -33.50 3.61 -10.75
N LYS A 847 -34.38 3.71 -9.75
CA LYS A 847 -35.86 3.72 -9.89
C LYS A 847 -36.47 5.12 -9.98
N ASN A 848 -35.67 6.17 -9.76
CA ASN A 848 -36.15 7.55 -9.63
C ASN A 848 -37.21 7.71 -8.54
N ASP A 849 -37.05 7.08 -7.39
CA ASP A 849 -37.99 6.96 -6.29
C ASP A 849 -37.63 7.85 -5.11
N ALA A 850 -38.38 8.93 -4.90
CA ALA A 850 -38.19 9.89 -3.80
C ALA A 850 -38.40 9.28 -2.41
N ALA A 851 -39.31 8.31 -2.26
CA ALA A 851 -39.56 7.68 -0.97
C ALA A 851 -38.37 6.83 -0.52
N LEU A 852 -37.74 6.13 -1.44
CA LEU A 852 -36.50 5.41 -1.17
C LEU A 852 -35.34 6.36 -0.81
N GLY A 853 -35.23 7.50 -1.53
CA GLY A 853 -34.24 8.52 -1.23
C GLY A 853 -34.38 9.13 0.16
N LEU A 854 -35.60 9.48 0.54
CA LEU A 854 -35.90 9.98 1.90
C LEU A 854 -35.60 8.92 2.95
N LEU A 855 -35.97 7.66 2.71
CA LEU A 855 -35.70 6.55 3.62
C LEU A 855 -34.17 6.30 3.79
N ALA A 856 -33.38 6.46 2.72
CA ALA A 856 -31.92 6.38 2.80
C ALA A 856 -31.36 7.42 3.78
N TRP A 857 -31.82 8.65 3.67
CA TRP A 857 -31.45 9.75 4.58
C TRP A 857 -31.91 9.51 6.00
N GLU A 858 -33.15 9.08 6.19
CA GLU A 858 -33.67 8.74 7.52
C GLU A 858 -32.84 7.66 8.21
N LYS A 859 -32.43 6.63 7.48
CA LYS A 859 -31.56 5.57 8.03
C LYS A 859 -30.14 6.03 8.33
N LEU A 860 -29.62 6.99 7.56
CA LEU A 860 -28.25 7.49 7.76
C LEU A 860 -28.16 8.44 8.95
N ILE A 861 -29.10 9.35 9.09
CA ILE A 861 -29.00 10.50 9.99
C ILE A 861 -30.19 10.64 10.95
N GLY A 862 -31.20 9.77 10.82
CA GLY A 862 -32.42 9.81 11.63
C GLY A 862 -33.57 10.61 11.00
N PRO A 863 -34.72 10.68 11.70
CA PRO A 863 -35.93 11.30 11.14
C PRO A 863 -35.74 12.81 10.92
N PRO A 864 -36.44 13.37 9.91
CA PRO A 864 -36.34 14.79 9.57
C PRO A 864 -36.62 15.73 10.77
N GLY A 865 -35.93 16.84 10.82
CA GLY A 865 -36.15 17.93 11.78
C GLY A 865 -35.22 17.97 12.98
N ARG A 866 -34.33 16.99 13.16
CA ARG A 866 -33.33 17.01 14.24
C ARG A 866 -31.97 16.58 13.70
N ILE A 867 -31.07 17.55 13.56
CA ILE A 867 -29.67 17.26 13.28
C ILE A 867 -29.05 16.70 14.58
N PRO A 868 -28.49 15.46 14.56
CA PRO A 868 -27.74 14.94 15.69
C PRO A 868 -26.53 15.83 16.00
N PRO A 869 -26.03 15.91 17.23
CA PRO A 869 -24.75 16.57 17.47
C PRO A 869 -23.65 15.90 16.69
N LEU A 870 -22.67 16.70 16.23
CA LEU A 870 -21.45 16.17 15.64
C LEU A 870 -20.76 15.25 16.65
N ALA A 871 -20.63 13.99 16.26
CA ALA A 871 -19.97 12.98 17.05
C ALA A 871 -18.54 12.80 16.53
N VAL A 872 -17.71 13.82 16.65
CA VAL A 872 -16.28 13.72 16.37
C VAL A 872 -15.60 13.18 17.61
N PRO A 873 -14.87 12.03 17.53
CA PRO A 873 -14.12 11.53 18.66
C PRO A 873 -13.13 12.59 19.15
N LYS A 874 -13.13 12.83 20.45
CA LYS A 874 -12.17 13.78 21.05
C LYS A 874 -10.77 13.17 21.00
N LYS A 875 -9.80 13.97 20.57
CA LYS A 875 -8.41 13.59 20.60
C LYS A 875 -7.97 13.35 22.04
N PHE A 876 -7.46 12.16 22.31
CA PHE A 876 -6.86 11.82 23.59
C PHE A 876 -5.37 12.18 23.53
N SER A 877 -5.00 13.37 23.96
CA SER A 877 -3.62 13.84 23.91
C SER A 877 -2.98 13.92 25.28
N GLY A 878 -1.72 13.51 25.38
CA GLY A 878 -0.85 13.75 26.52
C GLY A 878 -0.42 12.49 27.27
N PRO A 879 0.37 12.63 28.34
CA PRO A 879 0.92 11.50 29.12
C PRO A 879 -0.14 10.72 29.92
N GLY A 880 -1.41 11.00 29.68
CA GLY A 880 -2.55 10.35 30.31
C GLY A 880 -2.80 8.90 29.93
N VAL A 881 -2.15 8.41 28.88
CA VAL A 881 -2.27 7.00 28.42
C VAL A 881 -1.92 6.00 29.54
N LEU A 882 -1.06 6.38 30.48
CA LEU A 882 -0.68 5.54 31.62
C LEU A 882 -1.44 5.87 32.92
N ARG A 883 -2.44 6.74 32.86
CA ARG A 883 -3.29 7.06 34.04
C ARG A 883 -4.67 6.48 33.85
N PRO A 884 -5.29 5.94 34.89
CA PRO A 884 -6.71 5.60 34.83
C PRO A 884 -7.51 6.83 34.38
N VAL A 885 -8.30 6.69 33.34
CA VAL A 885 -9.15 7.76 32.88
C VAL A 885 -10.36 7.85 33.84
N THR A 886 -10.40 8.93 34.59
CA THR A 886 -11.47 9.21 35.52
C THR A 886 -12.39 10.32 35.01
N ASP A 887 -12.12 10.89 33.83
CA ASP A 887 -12.94 11.95 33.25
C ASP A 887 -14.26 11.38 32.73
N PRO A 888 -15.41 11.77 33.34
CA PRO A 888 -16.71 11.32 32.89
C PRO A 888 -17.05 11.66 31.45
N ALA A 889 -16.38 12.67 30.87
CA ALA A 889 -16.54 13.04 29.47
C ALA A 889 -16.05 11.97 28.50
N PHE A 890 -15.17 11.07 28.97
CA PHE A 890 -14.69 9.90 28.19
C PHE A 890 -15.46 8.63 28.55
N LEU A 891 -15.88 8.48 29.81
CA LEU A 891 -16.58 7.28 30.28
C LEU A 891 -18.06 7.22 29.87
N GLY A 892 -18.63 8.31 29.47
CA GLY A 892 -20.04 8.42 29.06
C GLY A 892 -20.25 8.89 27.64
N ASP A 893 -19.23 8.84 26.77
CA ASP A 893 -19.33 9.36 25.43
C ASP A 893 -20.29 8.50 24.61
N PRO A 894 -21.45 9.06 24.15
CA PRO A 894 -22.36 8.34 23.27
C PRO A 894 -21.77 7.99 21.89
N VAL A 895 -20.54 8.42 21.63
CA VAL A 895 -19.77 8.20 20.42
C VAL A 895 -19.03 6.84 20.41
N GLY A 896 -19.19 6.03 21.44
CA GLY A 896 -18.53 4.75 21.61
C GLY A 896 -18.54 3.82 20.39
N TRP A 897 -19.63 3.84 19.66
CA TRP A 897 -19.75 3.07 18.42
C TRP A 897 -18.97 3.66 17.24
N GLN A 898 -18.65 4.95 17.25
CA GLN A 898 -17.90 5.61 16.18
C GLN A 898 -16.40 5.33 16.24
N LEU A 899 -15.90 4.95 17.41
CA LEU A 899 -14.55 4.43 17.59
C LEU A 899 -14.43 2.92 17.29
N HIS A 900 -15.51 2.33 16.87
CA HIS A 900 -15.51 1.00 16.27
C HIS A 900 -15.13 1.18 14.80
N GLY A 901 -13.90 0.85 14.41
CA GLY A 901 -13.36 1.09 13.07
C GLY A 901 -14.32 0.71 11.94
N VAL A 902 -15.00 -0.36 12.15
CA VAL A 902 -16.04 -0.93 11.30
C VAL A 902 -17.23 0.02 11.10
N GLY A 903 -17.81 0.49 12.17
CA GLY A 903 -19.02 1.35 12.12
C GLY A 903 -18.75 2.71 11.52
N SER A 904 -17.61 3.31 11.84
CA SER A 904 -17.20 4.63 11.34
C SER A 904 -16.94 4.63 9.84
N VAL A 905 -16.20 3.63 9.34
CA VAL A 905 -15.91 3.46 7.91
C VAL A 905 -17.20 3.25 7.12
N GLN A 906 -18.07 2.36 7.58
CA GLN A 906 -19.33 2.07 6.90
C GLN A 906 -20.27 3.29 6.90
N TRP A 907 -20.31 4.05 7.99
CA TRP A 907 -21.11 5.28 8.06
C TRP A 907 -20.60 6.32 7.05
N ALA A 908 -19.27 6.51 6.97
CA ALA A 908 -18.68 7.47 6.04
C ALA A 908 -18.90 7.08 4.57
N LEU A 909 -18.75 5.79 4.22
CA LEU A 909 -19.08 5.29 2.88
C LEU A 909 -20.57 5.49 2.56
N ASN A 910 -21.47 5.16 3.50
CA ASN A 910 -22.89 5.43 3.35
C ASN A 910 -23.16 6.92 3.08
N ALA A 911 -22.50 7.82 3.80
CA ALA A 911 -22.67 9.26 3.64
C ALA A 911 -22.25 9.74 2.25
N ILE A 912 -21.05 9.31 1.79
CA ILE A 912 -20.49 9.69 0.49
C ILE A 912 -21.38 9.19 -0.64
N GLU A 913 -21.80 7.92 -0.62
CA GLU A 913 -22.62 7.34 -1.69
C GLU A 913 -24.08 7.80 -1.63
N THR A 914 -24.63 8.05 -0.42
CA THR A 914 -25.98 8.62 -0.32
C THR A 914 -26.00 10.05 -0.87
N LEU A 915 -24.96 10.85 -0.66
CA LEU A 915 -24.79 12.16 -1.30
C LEU A 915 -24.71 12.03 -2.83
N GLU A 916 -24.03 11.01 -3.36
CA GLU A 916 -23.94 10.79 -4.81
C GLU A 916 -25.31 10.45 -5.43
N PHE A 917 -25.99 9.46 -4.87
CA PHE A 917 -27.21 8.91 -5.48
C PHE A 917 -28.50 9.62 -5.07
N ALA A 918 -28.56 10.17 -3.86
CA ALA A 918 -29.80 10.65 -3.26
C ALA A 918 -29.76 12.12 -2.76
N LYS A 919 -28.75 12.90 -3.14
CA LYS A 919 -28.59 14.31 -2.75
C LYS A 919 -29.86 15.15 -2.99
N ARG A 920 -30.54 14.95 -4.10
CA ARG A 920 -31.75 15.69 -4.49
C ARG A 920 -32.93 15.50 -3.53
N TRP A 921 -32.87 14.47 -2.69
CA TRP A 921 -33.88 14.17 -1.67
C TRP A 921 -33.36 14.40 -0.25
N LEU A 922 -32.20 15.05 -0.10
CA LEU A 922 -31.69 15.43 1.22
C LEU A 922 -32.70 16.37 1.92
N PRO A 923 -33.20 15.98 3.12
CA PRO A 923 -34.17 16.82 3.83
C PRO A 923 -33.60 18.21 4.17
N ALA A 924 -34.45 19.23 4.04
CA ALA A 924 -34.12 20.56 4.57
C ALA A 924 -34.16 20.49 6.09
N TRP A 925 -33.01 20.77 6.73
CA TRP A 925 -32.93 20.89 8.18
C TRP A 925 -32.67 22.34 8.55
N GLU A 926 -33.39 22.79 9.57
CA GLU A 926 -33.09 24.06 10.21
C GLU A 926 -31.80 23.95 11.04
N ASN A 927 -31.10 25.08 11.17
CA ASN A 927 -29.85 25.11 11.96
C ASN A 927 -30.10 24.50 13.35
N PRO A 928 -29.19 23.68 13.89
CA PRO A 928 -29.34 23.19 15.26
C PRO A 928 -29.40 24.38 16.22
N THR A 929 -30.54 24.58 16.80
CA THR A 929 -30.60 25.43 18.00
C THR A 929 -29.72 24.82 19.07
N SER A 930 -28.96 25.66 19.77
CA SER A 930 -27.95 25.32 20.79
C SER A 930 -28.17 23.99 21.51
N PRO A 931 -27.11 23.22 21.86
CA PRO A 931 -27.27 21.93 22.51
C PRO A 931 -28.23 22.06 23.74
N PRO A 932 -29.11 21.09 23.95
CA PRO A 932 -29.99 21.12 25.11
C PRO A 932 -29.11 21.21 26.35
N THR A 933 -29.42 22.19 27.20
CA THR A 933 -28.86 22.31 28.55
C THR A 933 -28.96 20.94 29.21
N PRO A 934 -27.89 20.35 29.76
CA PRO A 934 -28.00 19.09 30.48
C PRO A 934 -29.07 19.24 31.56
N ALA A 935 -30.01 18.30 31.65
CA ALA A 935 -30.96 18.23 32.71
C ALA A 935 -30.23 18.26 34.06
N PRO A 936 -30.69 19.03 35.04
CA PRO A 936 -30.06 19.04 36.34
C PRO A 936 -30.05 17.62 36.90
N LYS A 937 -28.88 17.20 37.46
CA LYS A 937 -28.68 15.91 38.10
C LYS A 937 -29.65 15.64 39.22
#